data_b5e9620edec39010dfe24e05b4b386da
#
_entry.id   b5e9620edec39010dfe24e05b4b386da
#
_cell.length_a   1.000
_cell.length_b   1.000
_cell.length_c   1.000
_cell.angle_alpha   90.00
_cell.angle_beta   90.00
_cell.angle_gamma   90.00
#
_symmetry.space_group_name_H-M   'P 1'
#
loop_
_entity.id
_entity.type
_entity.pdbx_description
1 polymer ?
#
loop_
_entity_poly.entity_id
_entity_poly.type
_entity_poly.pdbx_seq_one_letter_code
_entity_poly.pdbx_strand_id
1 'polypeptide(L)'
;QPERGKIYDRNGKVLAEDVERYKLVAVIDKKASANSKKPRHVVDKKETAKKLSTVINMKPEEIEKRLSQKKAFQIEFGRKGTNLTYQDKLKIEKMNLPGISLLPETERFYPNGNFASHLIGRAQKNPDTGELKGALGVEKIFDSYLSGSKGSLRYIHDIWGYIAPNTKKEKQPKRGDDVHLTIDSNIQVFVEEALDGMVERYQPKDLFAVVMDAKTGEILAYSQRPTFNPETGKDFGKKWANDLYQNTYEPGSTFKSYGLAAAIQEGAFDPDKKYKSGHRDIMGSRISDWNRVGWGEIPMSLGFTYSSNTLMMHLQDLVGADKMKSWYERFGFGKSTKGMFDGEAPGQIGWSNELQQKTSSFGQSTTVTPVQMLQAQSAFFNDGNMLKPWFVNSVENPVSKRQFYKGQKQIAGKPITKDTAEKVEKQLDLVVNSKKSHAANYRIDGYEVEGKTGTAQVAAPNGGGYVKGPNPYFVSFMGDAPKKNPKVIVYAGMSLAQKNDQEAYELGVSKAFKPIMENTLKYLNVGKSKDDTSNAEYSKVPDVEGQDKQKAIDNVSAKSLEPVTIGSGTQIKAQSIKAGNKVLPHSKVLLLTDGDLTMPDMSGWTKEDVIAFENLTNIKVNLKGSGFVSHQSISKGQKLTEKDKIDVEFSSENVDSNSTNNSDSNSDDKKKSDSKTDKDKSD
;
A
#
# COMPACT_ATOMS: atom_id res chain seq x y z
N GLN A 1 13.29 -5.20 -28.20
CA GLN A 1 12.73 -4.10 -27.41
C GLN A 1 13.69 -3.77 -26.29
N PRO A 2 13.76 -2.53 -25.81
CA PRO A 2 14.54 -2.20 -24.63
C PRO A 2 13.86 -2.81 -23.38
N GLU A 3 14.65 -3.21 -22.40
CA GLU A 3 14.16 -3.56 -21.07
C GLU A 3 13.61 -2.29 -20.40
N ARG A 4 12.39 -2.37 -19.85
CA ARG A 4 11.78 -1.28 -19.10
C ARG A 4 12.48 -1.12 -17.75
N GLY A 5 12.72 0.10 -17.33
CA GLY A 5 13.32 0.40 -16.02
C GLY A 5 12.54 -0.23 -14.87
N LYS A 6 13.22 -0.54 -13.78
CA LYS A 6 12.62 -1.12 -12.58
C LYS A 6 12.04 -0.03 -11.68
N ILE A 7 11.04 -0.41 -10.91
CA ILE A 7 10.51 0.42 -9.81
C ILE A 7 10.90 -0.26 -8.50
N TYR A 8 11.51 0.50 -7.61
CA TYR A 8 11.98 0.04 -6.31
C TYR A 8 11.28 0.78 -5.18
N ASP A 9 11.17 0.11 -4.03
CA ASP A 9 10.85 0.76 -2.77
C ASP A 9 12.06 1.55 -2.23
N ARG A 10 11.90 2.20 -1.08
CA ARG A 10 12.96 2.99 -0.45
C ARG A 10 14.21 2.18 -0.06
N ASN A 11 14.05 0.87 0.16
CA ASN A 11 15.10 -0.05 0.59
C ASN A 11 15.74 -0.81 -0.58
N GLY A 12 15.35 -0.51 -1.81
CA GLY A 12 15.87 -1.15 -3.02
C GLY A 12 15.20 -2.48 -3.36
N LYS A 13 14.04 -2.79 -2.75
CA LYS A 13 13.24 -3.95 -3.13
C LYS A 13 12.48 -3.67 -4.42
N VAL A 14 12.43 -4.66 -5.30
CA VAL A 14 11.75 -4.54 -6.60
C VAL A 14 10.24 -4.54 -6.40
N LEU A 15 9.57 -3.52 -6.93
CA LEU A 15 8.11 -3.38 -6.96
C LEU A 15 7.54 -3.64 -8.35
N ALA A 16 8.32 -3.39 -9.40
CA ALA A 16 7.99 -3.73 -10.78
C ALA A 16 9.25 -3.94 -11.61
N GLU A 17 9.29 -5.01 -12.40
CA GLU A 17 10.40 -5.30 -13.32
C GLU A 17 9.92 -6.06 -14.56
N ASP A 18 10.74 -6.08 -15.58
CA ASP A 18 10.51 -6.91 -16.75
C ASP A 18 11.04 -8.31 -16.49
N VAL A 19 10.25 -9.32 -16.85
CA VAL A 19 10.65 -10.74 -16.75
C VAL A 19 10.40 -11.44 -18.07
N GLU A 20 11.23 -12.42 -18.37
CA GLU A 20 11.00 -13.31 -19.51
C GLU A 20 9.89 -14.31 -19.17
N ARG A 21 8.90 -14.38 -20.03
CA ARG A 21 7.79 -15.32 -19.99
C ARG A 21 7.66 -15.99 -21.35
N TYR A 22 6.79 -16.97 -21.43
CA TYR A 22 6.61 -17.74 -22.66
C TYR A 22 5.15 -17.79 -23.05
N LYS A 23 4.90 -17.66 -24.36
CA LYS A 23 3.60 -17.87 -24.98
C LYS A 23 3.58 -19.21 -25.69
N LEU A 24 2.59 -20.00 -25.35
CA LEU A 24 2.33 -21.30 -25.96
C LEU A 24 1.62 -21.12 -27.30
N VAL A 25 2.18 -21.69 -28.34
CA VAL A 25 1.60 -21.74 -29.67
C VAL A 25 1.58 -23.16 -30.20
N ALA A 26 0.59 -23.49 -31.01
CA ALA A 26 0.46 -24.79 -31.61
C ALA A 26 0.28 -24.67 -33.14
N VAL A 27 1.18 -25.27 -33.91
CA VAL A 27 1.05 -25.41 -35.33
C VAL A 27 0.12 -26.59 -35.63
N ILE A 28 -1.01 -26.37 -36.29
CA ILE A 28 -2.03 -27.37 -36.53
C ILE A 28 -2.17 -27.76 -38.01
N ASP A 29 -1.58 -26.96 -38.92
CA ASP A 29 -1.62 -27.26 -40.37
C ASP A 29 -0.58 -28.34 -40.75
N LYS A 30 -1.05 -29.42 -41.33
CA LYS A 30 -0.20 -30.53 -41.82
C LYS A 30 0.85 -30.08 -42.83
N LYS A 31 0.62 -28.98 -43.54
CA LYS A 31 1.57 -28.43 -44.53
C LYS A 31 2.92 -28.07 -43.85
N ALA A 32 2.93 -27.74 -42.57
CA ALA A 32 4.16 -27.48 -41.83
C ALA A 32 5.13 -28.67 -41.79
N SER A 33 4.64 -29.88 -42.03
CA SER A 33 5.42 -31.14 -42.04
C SER A 33 5.74 -31.68 -43.44
N ALA A 34 5.33 -30.99 -44.51
CA ALA A 34 5.42 -31.51 -45.91
C ALA A 34 6.86 -31.88 -46.31
N ASN A 35 7.88 -31.14 -45.82
CA ASN A 35 9.29 -31.35 -46.15
C ASN A 35 10.11 -31.74 -44.92
N SER A 36 9.52 -32.36 -43.89
CA SER A 36 10.18 -32.70 -42.64
C SER A 36 10.06 -34.19 -42.33
N LYS A 37 11.19 -34.80 -41.93
CA LYS A 37 11.21 -36.19 -41.44
C LYS A 37 10.50 -36.38 -40.10
N LYS A 38 10.34 -35.31 -39.33
CA LYS A 38 9.62 -35.30 -38.05
C LYS A 38 8.42 -34.38 -38.15
N PRO A 39 7.26 -34.76 -37.55
CA PRO A 39 6.09 -33.89 -37.54
C PRO A 39 6.36 -32.54 -36.94
N ARG A 40 6.00 -31.47 -37.66
CA ARG A 40 6.09 -30.04 -37.17
C ARG A 40 4.69 -29.47 -36.92
N HIS A 41 3.65 -30.30 -36.90
CA HIS A 41 2.28 -29.94 -36.54
C HIS A 41 1.77 -30.90 -35.46
N VAL A 42 0.70 -30.51 -34.77
CA VAL A 42 0.03 -31.33 -33.75
C VAL A 42 -0.56 -32.57 -34.43
N VAL A 43 -0.05 -33.75 -34.11
CA VAL A 43 -0.48 -35.03 -34.67
C VAL A 43 -1.68 -35.62 -33.91
N ASP A 44 -1.48 -35.78 -32.59
CA ASP A 44 -2.51 -36.29 -31.69
C ASP A 44 -3.07 -35.14 -30.82
N LYS A 45 -4.27 -34.68 -31.14
CA LYS A 45 -4.90 -33.55 -30.47
C LYS A 45 -5.35 -33.89 -29.05
N LYS A 46 -5.83 -35.15 -28.83
CA LYS A 46 -6.32 -35.59 -27.51
C LYS A 46 -5.18 -35.76 -26.53
N GLU A 47 -4.12 -36.44 -26.93
CA GLU A 47 -2.95 -36.65 -26.12
C GLU A 47 -2.24 -35.32 -25.82
N THR A 48 -2.11 -34.45 -26.84
CA THR A 48 -1.57 -33.10 -26.68
C THR A 48 -2.39 -32.28 -25.69
N ALA A 49 -3.72 -32.32 -25.82
CA ALA A 49 -4.62 -31.57 -24.90
C ALA A 49 -4.53 -32.07 -23.46
N LYS A 50 -4.51 -33.40 -23.28
CA LYS A 50 -4.35 -34.04 -21.96
C LYS A 50 -3.03 -33.64 -21.29
N LYS A 51 -1.94 -33.67 -22.03
CA LYS A 51 -0.61 -33.28 -21.49
C LYS A 51 -0.53 -31.79 -21.18
N LEU A 52 -0.96 -30.90 -22.08
CA LEU A 52 -0.90 -29.46 -21.86
C LEU A 52 -1.79 -29.01 -20.69
N SER A 53 -2.93 -29.66 -20.45
CA SER A 53 -3.83 -29.35 -19.34
C SER A 53 -3.19 -29.53 -17.96
N THR A 54 -2.08 -30.28 -17.88
CA THR A 54 -1.32 -30.43 -16.62
C THR A 54 -0.45 -29.21 -16.28
N VAL A 55 -0.23 -28.32 -17.26
CA VAL A 55 0.64 -27.15 -17.09
C VAL A 55 -0.16 -25.86 -17.24
N ILE A 56 -0.99 -25.75 -18.28
CA ILE A 56 -1.85 -24.58 -18.48
C ILE A 56 -3.20 -24.80 -17.80
N ASN A 57 -3.74 -23.78 -17.16
CA ASN A 57 -5.03 -23.85 -16.46
C ASN A 57 -6.20 -23.84 -17.46
N MET A 58 -6.29 -24.91 -18.29
CA MET A 58 -7.31 -25.08 -19.31
C MET A 58 -7.74 -26.56 -19.35
N LYS A 59 -9.04 -26.80 -19.46
CA LYS A 59 -9.57 -28.18 -19.56
C LYS A 59 -9.12 -28.87 -20.85
N PRO A 60 -8.85 -30.19 -20.84
CA PRO A 60 -8.43 -30.92 -22.04
C PRO A 60 -9.38 -30.72 -23.23
N GLU A 61 -10.68 -30.71 -22.98
CA GLU A 61 -11.70 -30.55 -24.03
C GLU A 61 -11.64 -29.15 -24.67
N GLU A 62 -11.34 -28.12 -23.90
CA GLU A 62 -11.16 -26.74 -24.38
C GLU A 62 -9.90 -26.63 -25.25
N ILE A 63 -8.82 -27.28 -24.84
CA ILE A 63 -7.56 -27.34 -25.61
C ILE A 63 -7.78 -28.11 -26.91
N GLU A 64 -8.40 -29.29 -26.85
CA GLU A 64 -8.67 -30.10 -28.03
C GLU A 64 -9.55 -29.34 -29.05
N LYS A 65 -10.57 -28.62 -28.57
CA LYS A 65 -11.42 -27.76 -29.40
C LYS A 65 -10.59 -26.70 -30.13
N ARG A 66 -9.65 -26.07 -29.46
CA ARG A 66 -8.74 -25.08 -30.09
C ARG A 66 -7.82 -25.71 -31.13
N LEU A 67 -7.22 -26.86 -30.80
CA LEU A 67 -6.39 -27.63 -31.70
C LEU A 67 -7.15 -28.17 -32.94
N SER A 68 -8.47 -28.20 -32.86
CA SER A 68 -9.36 -28.68 -33.94
C SER A 68 -9.93 -27.59 -34.83
N GLN A 69 -9.46 -26.33 -34.67
CA GLN A 69 -9.86 -25.23 -35.54
C GLN A 69 -9.51 -25.54 -37.00
N LYS A 70 -10.43 -25.17 -37.89
CA LYS A 70 -10.25 -25.31 -39.34
C LYS A 70 -9.67 -24.02 -39.92
N LYS A 71 -8.85 -24.13 -40.95
CA LYS A 71 -8.27 -23.00 -41.71
C LYS A 71 -7.24 -22.15 -40.97
N ALA A 72 -6.73 -22.57 -39.80
CA ALA A 72 -5.61 -21.90 -39.14
C ALA A 72 -4.31 -22.67 -39.36
N PHE A 73 -3.22 -21.96 -39.65
CA PHE A 73 -1.88 -22.56 -39.71
C PHE A 73 -1.36 -22.84 -38.29
N GLN A 74 -1.54 -21.87 -37.43
CA GLN A 74 -1.10 -21.83 -36.02
C GLN A 74 -2.21 -21.28 -35.15
N ILE A 75 -2.31 -21.76 -33.92
CA ILE A 75 -3.26 -21.28 -32.94
C ILE A 75 -2.54 -20.85 -31.63
N GLU A 76 -3.19 -20.01 -30.87
CA GLU A 76 -2.81 -19.59 -29.54
C GLU A 76 -3.87 -20.01 -28.51
N PHE A 77 -3.47 -20.10 -27.25
CA PHE A 77 -4.35 -20.55 -26.17
C PHE A 77 -4.97 -19.40 -25.35
N GLY A 78 -4.86 -18.16 -25.85
CA GLY A 78 -5.35 -16.97 -25.18
C GLY A 78 -4.60 -16.74 -23.87
N ARG A 79 -5.24 -16.04 -22.90
CA ARG A 79 -4.61 -15.69 -21.62
C ARG A 79 -4.06 -16.88 -20.84
N LYS A 80 -4.64 -18.07 -20.99
CA LYS A 80 -4.19 -19.29 -20.28
C LYS A 80 -2.91 -19.90 -20.87
N GLY A 81 -2.59 -19.57 -22.12
CA GLY A 81 -1.38 -19.99 -22.81
C GLY A 81 -0.29 -18.91 -22.89
N THR A 82 -0.46 -17.79 -22.19
CA THR A 82 0.53 -16.71 -22.09
C THR A 82 1.07 -16.62 -20.66
N ASN A 83 2.10 -15.82 -20.46
CA ASN A 83 2.73 -15.59 -19.14
C ASN A 83 3.23 -16.88 -18.46
N LEU A 84 3.65 -17.86 -19.26
CA LEU A 84 4.20 -19.12 -18.76
C LEU A 84 5.62 -18.89 -18.22
N THR A 85 5.93 -19.53 -17.11
CA THR A 85 7.26 -19.44 -16.49
C THR A 85 8.30 -20.28 -17.24
N TYR A 86 9.58 -20.06 -16.94
CA TYR A 86 10.66 -20.91 -17.45
C TYR A 86 10.47 -22.38 -17.02
N GLN A 87 9.96 -22.63 -15.84
CA GLN A 87 9.65 -23.99 -15.36
C GLN A 87 8.52 -24.62 -16.16
N ASP A 88 7.48 -23.86 -16.50
CA ASP A 88 6.39 -24.35 -17.36
C ASP A 88 6.89 -24.68 -18.76
N LYS A 89 7.79 -23.85 -19.32
CA LYS A 89 8.49 -24.12 -20.57
C LYS A 89 9.23 -25.47 -20.51
N LEU A 90 10.05 -25.68 -19.49
CA LEU A 90 10.80 -26.95 -19.34
C LEU A 90 9.87 -28.17 -19.22
N LYS A 91 8.73 -28.03 -18.51
CA LYS A 91 7.74 -29.11 -18.40
C LYS A 91 7.13 -29.43 -19.76
N ILE A 92 6.74 -28.42 -20.53
CA ILE A 92 6.12 -28.60 -21.84
C ILE A 92 7.14 -29.17 -22.86
N GLU A 93 8.38 -28.67 -22.88
CA GLU A 93 9.44 -29.18 -23.76
C GLU A 93 9.76 -30.65 -23.48
N LYS A 94 9.79 -31.09 -22.21
CA LYS A 94 9.97 -32.50 -21.82
C LYS A 94 8.86 -33.43 -22.35
N MET A 95 7.68 -32.90 -22.65
CA MET A 95 6.58 -33.69 -23.21
C MET A 95 6.78 -34.09 -24.68
N ASN A 96 7.77 -33.45 -25.36
CA ASN A 96 8.11 -33.71 -26.77
C ASN A 96 6.88 -33.73 -27.72
N LEU A 97 6.00 -32.72 -27.57
CA LEU A 97 4.76 -32.63 -28.33
C LEU A 97 5.03 -32.01 -29.70
N PRO A 98 4.76 -32.75 -30.81
CA PRO A 98 4.93 -32.20 -32.14
C PRO A 98 4.02 -31.00 -32.41
N GLY A 99 4.59 -29.97 -33.04
CA GLY A 99 3.85 -28.74 -33.39
C GLY A 99 3.62 -27.77 -32.23
N ILE A 100 4.08 -28.07 -31.00
CA ILE A 100 4.03 -27.17 -29.85
C ILE A 100 5.33 -26.38 -29.77
N SER A 101 5.21 -25.06 -29.59
CA SER A 101 6.33 -24.15 -29.44
C SER A 101 6.04 -23.13 -28.36
N LEU A 102 7.09 -22.66 -27.75
CA LEU A 102 7.06 -21.65 -26.71
C LEU A 102 7.86 -20.43 -27.18
N LEU A 103 7.14 -19.34 -27.41
CA LEU A 103 7.73 -18.09 -27.87
C LEU A 103 8.07 -17.22 -26.66
N PRO A 104 9.32 -16.74 -26.53
CA PRO A 104 9.68 -15.84 -25.43
C PRO A 104 8.99 -14.50 -25.63
N GLU A 105 8.44 -13.97 -24.54
CA GLU A 105 7.83 -12.66 -24.45
C GLU A 105 8.34 -11.94 -23.20
N THR A 106 8.50 -10.62 -23.28
CA THR A 106 8.77 -9.80 -22.11
C THR A 106 7.43 -9.39 -21.49
N GLU A 107 7.27 -9.65 -20.21
CA GLU A 107 6.10 -9.25 -19.42
C GLU A 107 6.54 -8.36 -18.26
N ARG A 108 5.68 -7.40 -17.91
CA ARG A 108 5.87 -6.60 -16.70
C ARG A 108 5.39 -7.39 -15.50
N PHE A 109 6.26 -7.55 -14.51
CA PHE A 109 6.02 -8.36 -13.31
C PHE A 109 5.90 -7.47 -12.07
N TYR A 110 4.86 -7.73 -11.25
CA TYR A 110 4.58 -7.03 -10.00
C TYR A 110 4.54 -8.06 -8.87
N PRO A 111 5.67 -8.27 -8.16
CA PRO A 111 5.84 -9.41 -7.24
C PRO A 111 4.87 -9.43 -6.04
N ASN A 112 4.33 -8.26 -5.68
CA ASN A 112 3.53 -8.10 -4.46
C ASN A 112 2.01 -8.14 -4.69
N GLY A 113 1.52 -8.32 -5.92
CA GLY A 113 0.08 -8.33 -6.21
C GLY A 113 -0.61 -7.00 -5.87
N ASN A 114 -1.67 -7.04 -5.06
CA ASN A 114 -2.35 -5.84 -4.55
C ASN A 114 -1.44 -5.10 -3.56
N PHE A 115 -0.71 -4.14 -4.03
CA PHE A 115 0.32 -3.45 -3.25
C PHE A 115 0.54 -2.06 -3.81
N ALA A 116 0.08 -1.03 -3.10
CA ALA A 116 0.12 0.36 -3.53
C ALA A 116 -0.32 0.56 -4.99
N SER A 117 -1.31 -0.21 -5.46
CA SER A 117 -1.60 -0.40 -6.87
C SER A 117 -1.89 0.90 -7.61
N HIS A 118 -2.63 1.82 -6.99
CA HIS A 118 -2.94 3.12 -7.60
C HIS A 118 -1.75 4.10 -7.57
N LEU A 119 -0.74 3.84 -6.73
CA LEU A 119 0.49 4.63 -6.70
C LEU A 119 1.53 4.09 -7.69
N ILE A 120 1.84 2.79 -7.63
CA ILE A 120 2.77 2.13 -8.57
C ILE A 120 2.17 2.15 -9.97
N GLY A 121 0.90 1.79 -10.07
CA GLY A 121 0.20 1.73 -11.34
C GLY A 121 0.39 0.40 -12.07
N ARG A 122 0.20 0.45 -13.38
CA ARG A 122 0.34 -0.70 -14.26
C ARG A 122 0.79 -0.27 -15.65
N ALA A 123 1.73 -1.01 -16.23
CA ALA A 123 2.04 -0.95 -17.64
C ALA A 123 1.26 -2.03 -18.41
N GLN A 124 0.83 -1.70 -19.60
CA GLN A 124 0.08 -2.61 -20.49
C GLN A 124 0.76 -2.69 -21.85
N LYS A 125 0.69 -3.85 -22.49
CA LYS A 125 1.13 -4.01 -23.86
C LYS A 125 0.17 -3.29 -24.80
N ASN A 126 0.70 -2.50 -25.71
CA ASN A 126 -0.05 -2.00 -26.84
C ASN A 126 -0.38 -3.20 -27.74
N PRO A 127 -1.66 -3.43 -28.10
CA PRO A 127 -2.06 -4.57 -28.92
C PRO A 127 -1.39 -4.61 -30.29
N ASP A 128 -1.11 -3.44 -30.89
CA ASP A 128 -0.61 -3.35 -32.25
C ASP A 128 0.91 -3.48 -32.32
N THR A 129 1.63 -2.92 -31.33
CA THR A 129 3.10 -2.85 -31.34
C THR A 129 3.77 -3.85 -30.36
N GLY A 130 3.01 -4.41 -29.43
CA GLY A 130 3.50 -5.27 -28.36
C GLY A 130 4.37 -4.56 -27.32
N GLU A 131 4.45 -3.21 -27.37
CA GLU A 131 5.24 -2.41 -26.46
C GLU A 131 4.54 -2.18 -25.14
N LEU A 132 5.29 -2.25 -24.05
CA LEU A 132 4.81 -1.89 -22.72
C LEU A 132 4.70 -0.35 -22.63
N LYS A 133 3.53 0.13 -22.20
CA LYS A 133 3.25 1.54 -21.94
C LYS A 133 2.58 1.69 -20.60
N GLY A 134 3.00 2.67 -19.81
CA GLY A 134 2.39 2.99 -18.53
C GLY A 134 0.96 3.48 -18.70
N ALA A 135 0.02 2.82 -18.03
CA ALA A 135 -1.41 3.15 -18.10
C ALA A 135 -1.88 3.96 -16.89
N LEU A 136 -1.26 3.76 -15.72
CA LEU A 136 -1.64 4.38 -14.45
C LEU A 136 -0.43 4.53 -13.53
N GLY A 137 -0.52 5.44 -12.55
CA GLY A 137 0.45 5.60 -11.45
C GLY A 137 1.85 5.97 -11.92
N VAL A 138 2.86 5.57 -11.14
CA VAL A 138 4.28 5.78 -11.44
C VAL A 138 4.65 5.25 -12.82
N GLU A 139 4.12 4.10 -13.20
CA GLU A 139 4.31 3.52 -14.54
C GLU A 139 3.94 4.48 -15.66
N LYS A 140 2.86 5.27 -15.48
CA LYS A 140 2.42 6.29 -16.44
C LYS A 140 3.20 7.58 -16.30
N ILE A 141 3.37 8.07 -15.07
CA ILE A 141 4.03 9.36 -14.80
C ILE A 141 5.46 9.37 -15.34
N PHE A 142 6.17 8.26 -15.15
CA PHE A 142 7.57 8.11 -15.56
C PHE A 142 7.74 7.23 -16.81
N ASP A 143 6.69 7.05 -17.61
CA ASP A 143 6.73 6.19 -18.80
C ASP A 143 7.89 6.52 -19.75
N SER A 144 8.17 7.80 -19.98
CA SER A 144 9.26 8.27 -20.84
C SER A 144 10.65 7.89 -20.34
N TYR A 145 10.83 7.80 -19.03
CA TYR A 145 12.08 7.33 -18.41
C TYR A 145 12.17 5.81 -18.37
N LEU A 146 11.08 5.17 -17.94
CA LEU A 146 11.00 3.72 -17.80
C LEU A 146 11.11 2.98 -19.13
N SER A 147 10.57 3.50 -20.23
CA SER A 147 10.46 2.78 -21.51
C SER A 147 11.80 2.57 -22.24
N GLY A 148 12.84 3.32 -21.90
CA GLY A 148 14.12 3.25 -22.60
C GLY A 148 14.06 3.70 -24.07
N SER A 149 15.04 3.31 -24.85
CA SER A 149 15.08 3.64 -26.28
C SER A 149 15.34 2.41 -27.16
N LYS A 150 14.54 2.31 -28.24
CA LYS A 150 14.65 1.21 -29.19
C LYS A 150 16.02 1.17 -29.89
N GLY A 151 16.51 -0.03 -30.09
CA GLY A 151 17.56 -0.27 -31.07
C GLY A 151 17.02 -0.17 -32.50
N SER A 152 17.89 0.04 -33.44
CA SER A 152 17.55 -0.01 -34.86
C SER A 152 18.61 -0.77 -35.64
N LEU A 153 18.15 -1.55 -36.61
CA LEU A 153 19.01 -2.25 -37.54
C LEU A 153 18.63 -1.77 -38.94
N ARG A 154 19.58 -1.15 -39.61
CA ARG A 154 19.41 -0.65 -40.97
C ARG A 154 20.38 -1.35 -41.89
N TYR A 155 19.87 -1.77 -43.04
CA TYR A 155 20.65 -2.29 -44.16
C TYR A 155 20.39 -1.42 -45.37
N ILE A 156 21.40 -1.31 -46.23
CA ILE A 156 21.21 -0.77 -47.60
C ILE A 156 21.04 -1.98 -48.50
N HIS A 157 19.93 -2.03 -49.23
CA HIS A 157 19.69 -3.03 -50.26
C HIS A 157 20.10 -2.45 -51.61
N ASP A 158 20.65 -3.31 -52.47
CA ASP A 158 20.85 -2.97 -53.85
C ASP A 158 19.52 -2.98 -54.62
N ILE A 159 19.58 -2.63 -55.91
CA ILE A 159 18.39 -2.58 -56.78
C ILE A 159 17.69 -3.97 -56.95
N TRP A 160 18.38 -5.02 -56.58
CA TRP A 160 17.89 -6.39 -56.67
C TRP A 160 17.40 -6.93 -55.31
N GLY A 161 17.44 -6.11 -54.30
CA GLY A 161 16.95 -6.49 -52.94
C GLY A 161 18.00 -7.23 -52.11
N TYR A 162 19.24 -7.38 -52.55
CA TYR A 162 20.31 -7.98 -51.75
C TYR A 162 20.93 -6.96 -50.80
N ILE A 163 21.29 -7.43 -49.57
CA ILE A 163 21.96 -6.59 -48.60
C ILE A 163 23.37 -6.25 -49.09
N ALA A 164 23.67 -4.97 -49.28
CA ALA A 164 24.99 -4.51 -49.66
C ALA A 164 26.01 -4.85 -48.53
N PRO A 165 27.18 -5.42 -48.87
CA PRO A 165 28.23 -5.73 -47.89
C PRO A 165 28.60 -4.49 -47.07
N ASN A 166 28.86 -4.69 -45.76
CA ASN A 166 29.28 -3.61 -44.81
C ASN A 166 28.30 -2.43 -44.62
N THR A 167 27.04 -2.61 -45.00
CA THR A 167 26.01 -1.53 -44.83
C THR A 167 25.17 -1.67 -43.56
N LYS A 168 25.41 -2.72 -42.75
CA LYS A 168 24.74 -2.93 -41.48
C LYS A 168 25.04 -1.76 -40.54
N LYS A 169 24.02 -0.95 -40.22
CA LYS A 169 24.08 0.03 -39.14
C LYS A 169 23.20 -0.46 -38.02
N GLU A 170 23.79 -0.75 -36.90
CA GLU A 170 23.13 -1.25 -35.70
C GLU A 170 23.21 -0.22 -34.58
N LYS A 171 22.06 0.15 -34.01
CA LYS A 171 21.96 0.90 -32.77
C LYS A 171 21.38 -0.04 -31.72
N GLN A 172 22.15 -0.32 -30.69
CA GLN A 172 21.71 -1.17 -29.59
C GLN A 172 20.56 -0.50 -28.84
N PRO A 173 19.55 -1.27 -28.37
CA PRO A 173 18.53 -0.75 -27.50
C PRO A 173 19.17 -0.29 -26.19
N LYS A 174 18.66 0.79 -25.60
CA LYS A 174 19.07 1.24 -24.28
C LYS A 174 17.95 0.96 -23.30
N ARG A 175 18.27 0.27 -22.21
CA ARG A 175 17.39 0.03 -21.09
C ARG A 175 16.81 1.33 -20.52
N GLY A 176 15.59 1.27 -20.00
CA GLY A 176 14.96 2.38 -19.28
C GLY A 176 15.64 2.71 -17.95
N ASP A 177 15.34 3.90 -17.44
CA ASP A 177 15.83 4.40 -16.18
C ASP A 177 14.99 3.84 -15.02
N ASP A 178 15.62 3.63 -13.87
CA ASP A 178 14.98 3.09 -12.68
C ASP A 178 14.34 4.18 -11.83
N VAL A 179 13.19 3.87 -11.23
CA VAL A 179 12.45 4.76 -10.32
C VAL A 179 12.49 4.18 -8.92
N HIS A 180 12.94 4.98 -7.95
CA HIS A 180 12.95 4.63 -6.54
C HIS A 180 11.88 5.44 -5.81
N LEU A 181 11.02 4.75 -5.08
CA LEU A 181 9.93 5.36 -4.30
C LEU A 181 10.35 5.56 -2.84
N THR A 182 9.57 6.37 -2.13
CA THR A 182 9.68 6.52 -0.67
C THR A 182 8.91 5.45 0.09
N ILE A 183 8.11 4.64 -0.62
CA ILE A 183 7.31 3.55 -0.05
C ILE A 183 8.23 2.57 0.67
N ASP A 184 7.86 2.22 1.88
CA ASP A 184 8.46 1.14 2.65
C ASP A 184 7.58 -0.11 2.53
N SER A 185 8.14 -1.18 1.97
CA SER A 185 7.36 -2.39 1.68
C SER A 185 6.76 -3.04 2.92
N ASN A 186 7.42 -2.97 4.07
CA ASN A 186 6.86 -3.51 5.32
C ASN A 186 5.65 -2.71 5.79
N ILE A 187 5.78 -1.38 5.82
CA ILE A 187 4.69 -0.49 6.22
C ILE A 187 3.53 -0.62 5.23
N GLN A 188 3.83 -0.74 3.93
CA GLN A 188 2.81 -0.93 2.90
C GLN A 188 2.00 -2.21 3.12
N VAL A 189 2.65 -3.31 3.49
CA VAL A 189 1.95 -4.56 3.81
C VAL A 189 0.99 -4.38 5.00
N PHE A 190 1.40 -3.67 6.05
CA PHE A 190 0.51 -3.37 7.18
C PHE A 190 -0.73 -2.60 6.73
N VAL A 191 -0.57 -1.65 5.82
CA VAL A 191 -1.70 -0.89 5.25
C VAL A 191 -2.62 -1.81 4.44
N GLU A 192 -2.06 -2.62 3.53
CA GLU A 192 -2.88 -3.52 2.68
C GLU A 192 -3.72 -4.48 3.52
N GLU A 193 -3.11 -5.13 4.51
CA GLU A 193 -3.79 -6.08 5.39
C GLU A 193 -4.88 -5.42 6.23
N ALA A 194 -4.61 -4.24 6.77
CA ALA A 194 -5.59 -3.50 7.54
C ALA A 194 -6.80 -3.10 6.68
N LEU A 195 -6.57 -2.66 5.44
CA LEU A 195 -7.66 -2.29 4.53
C LEU A 195 -8.46 -3.51 4.07
N ASP A 196 -7.82 -4.65 3.81
CA ASP A 196 -8.52 -5.89 3.46
C ASP A 196 -9.42 -6.35 4.61
N GLY A 197 -8.95 -6.28 5.86
CA GLY A 197 -9.78 -6.56 7.04
C GLY A 197 -10.98 -5.62 7.19
N MET A 198 -10.83 -4.34 6.84
CA MET A 198 -11.92 -3.38 6.83
C MET A 198 -12.96 -3.69 5.73
N VAL A 199 -12.51 -4.09 4.53
CA VAL A 199 -13.40 -4.49 3.44
C VAL A 199 -14.23 -5.72 3.83
N GLU A 200 -13.60 -6.73 4.40
CA GLU A 200 -14.29 -7.94 4.85
C GLU A 200 -15.36 -7.61 5.91
N ARG A 201 -15.01 -6.74 6.86
CA ARG A 201 -15.89 -6.39 7.97
C ARG A 201 -17.01 -5.45 7.61
N TYR A 202 -16.74 -4.39 6.85
CA TYR A 202 -17.69 -3.27 6.66
C TYR A 202 -18.19 -3.11 5.23
N GLN A 203 -17.54 -3.72 4.23
CA GLN A 203 -17.87 -3.57 2.81
C GLN A 203 -18.09 -2.09 2.42
N PRO A 204 -17.13 -1.20 2.67
CA PRO A 204 -17.29 0.22 2.39
C PRO A 204 -17.31 0.48 0.89
N LYS A 205 -17.93 1.59 0.49
CA LYS A 205 -17.87 2.05 -0.90
C LYS A 205 -16.46 2.53 -1.25
N ASP A 206 -15.88 3.36 -0.39
CA ASP A 206 -14.51 3.86 -0.54
C ASP A 206 -13.78 3.75 0.81
N LEU A 207 -12.50 3.45 0.73
CA LEU A 207 -11.62 3.29 1.88
C LEU A 207 -10.20 3.64 1.48
N PHE A 208 -9.49 4.37 2.31
CA PHE A 208 -8.07 4.63 2.13
C PHE A 208 -7.32 4.66 3.47
N ALA A 209 -6.03 4.41 3.40
CA ALA A 209 -5.09 4.72 4.46
C ALA A 209 -3.75 5.16 3.88
N VAL A 210 -3.12 6.11 4.55
CA VAL A 210 -1.81 6.64 4.19
C VAL A 210 -0.96 6.82 5.44
N VAL A 211 0.31 6.47 5.32
CA VAL A 211 1.34 6.66 6.33
C VAL A 211 2.39 7.62 5.77
N MET A 212 2.60 8.73 6.44
CA MET A 212 3.56 9.76 6.06
C MET A 212 4.59 9.97 7.18
N ASP A 213 5.85 10.08 6.82
CA ASP A 213 6.88 10.53 7.74
C ASP A 213 6.61 11.97 8.18
N ALA A 214 6.43 12.17 9.50
CA ALA A 214 6.02 13.45 10.06
C ALA A 214 7.09 14.55 9.94
N LYS A 215 8.37 14.19 9.69
CA LYS A 215 9.51 15.12 9.66
C LYS A 215 10.05 15.41 8.26
N THR A 216 9.75 14.53 7.29
CA THR A 216 10.25 14.65 5.91
C THR A 216 9.14 14.87 4.88
N GLY A 217 7.91 14.48 5.17
CA GLY A 217 6.78 14.49 4.23
C GLY A 217 6.79 13.29 3.25
N GLU A 218 7.69 12.32 3.43
CA GLU A 218 7.73 11.10 2.63
C GLU A 218 6.48 10.26 2.86
N ILE A 219 5.78 9.89 1.79
CA ILE A 219 4.73 8.88 1.83
C ILE A 219 5.40 7.52 1.97
N LEU A 220 5.26 6.90 3.13
CA LEU A 220 5.84 5.60 3.45
C LEU A 220 4.97 4.44 3.00
N ALA A 221 3.66 4.64 2.99
CA ALA A 221 2.68 3.67 2.51
C ALA A 221 1.37 4.35 2.14
N TYR A 222 0.69 3.82 1.14
CA TYR A 222 -0.63 4.25 0.73
C TYR A 222 -1.37 3.14 0.01
N SER A 223 -2.63 2.93 0.35
CA SER A 223 -3.55 2.12 -0.44
C SER A 223 -4.99 2.63 -0.33
N GLN A 224 -5.80 2.18 -1.26
CA GLN A 224 -7.24 2.47 -1.32
C GLN A 224 -8.04 1.22 -1.66
N ARG A 225 -9.34 1.27 -1.38
CA ARG A 225 -10.33 0.29 -1.83
C ARG A 225 -11.52 1.03 -2.47
N PRO A 226 -12.05 0.58 -3.61
CA PRO A 226 -11.60 -0.56 -4.42
C PRO A 226 -10.18 -0.40 -4.96
N THR A 227 -9.50 -1.53 -5.15
CA THR A 227 -8.17 -1.60 -5.75
C THR A 227 -8.14 -2.65 -6.87
N PHE A 228 -7.00 -2.82 -7.51
CA PHE A 228 -6.78 -3.80 -8.56
C PHE A 228 -5.44 -4.52 -8.36
N ASN A 229 -5.32 -5.70 -8.93
CA ASN A 229 -4.06 -6.44 -8.96
C ASN A 229 -3.28 -6.06 -10.24
N PRO A 230 -2.13 -5.37 -10.14
CA PRO A 230 -1.37 -4.95 -11.31
C PRO A 230 -0.76 -6.13 -12.08
N GLU A 231 -0.44 -7.24 -11.41
CA GLU A 231 0.10 -8.44 -12.06
C GLU A 231 -0.95 -9.13 -12.94
N THR A 232 -2.10 -9.46 -12.38
CA THR A 232 -3.14 -10.20 -13.09
C THR A 232 -4.07 -9.32 -13.92
N GLY A 233 -4.11 -8.01 -13.62
CA GLY A 233 -5.10 -7.09 -14.18
C GLY A 233 -6.51 -7.27 -13.62
N LYS A 234 -6.69 -8.10 -12.59
CA LYS A 234 -7.99 -8.28 -11.95
C LYS A 234 -8.45 -6.94 -11.36
N ASP A 235 -9.67 -6.58 -11.65
CA ASP A 235 -10.34 -5.34 -11.23
C ASP A 235 -9.71 -4.03 -11.77
N PHE A 236 -8.74 -4.12 -12.68
CA PHE A 236 -8.18 -2.95 -13.35
C PHE A 236 -9.27 -2.23 -14.16
N GLY A 237 -9.40 -0.94 -13.94
CA GLY A 237 -10.45 -0.12 -14.57
C GLY A 237 -11.73 0.06 -13.76
N LYS A 238 -11.93 -0.66 -12.65
CA LYS A 238 -13.06 -0.39 -11.74
C LYS A 238 -12.98 1.00 -11.11
N LYS A 239 -11.79 1.46 -10.77
CA LYS A 239 -11.52 2.79 -10.26
C LYS A 239 -10.16 3.27 -10.78
N TRP A 240 -10.19 4.35 -11.57
CA TRP A 240 -8.99 4.92 -12.18
C TRP A 240 -8.31 5.96 -11.29
N ALA A 241 -9.12 6.73 -10.54
CA ALA A 241 -8.62 7.82 -9.72
C ALA A 241 -7.78 7.30 -8.55
N ASN A 242 -6.65 7.97 -8.33
CA ASN A 242 -5.87 7.84 -7.10
C ASN A 242 -6.51 8.74 -6.04
N ASP A 243 -7.13 8.13 -5.02
CA ASP A 243 -7.89 8.88 -4.00
C ASP A 243 -7.00 9.82 -3.18
N LEU A 244 -5.69 9.56 -3.10
CA LEU A 244 -4.76 10.43 -2.37
C LEU A 244 -4.68 11.83 -2.98
N TYR A 245 -4.76 11.94 -4.33
CA TYR A 245 -4.57 13.18 -5.08
C TYR A 245 -5.77 13.65 -5.89
N GLN A 246 -6.61 12.73 -6.37
CA GLN A 246 -7.57 13.03 -7.44
C GLN A 246 -9.02 13.00 -7.00
N ASN A 247 -9.34 12.47 -5.83
CA ASN A 247 -10.68 12.46 -5.27
C ASN A 247 -10.82 13.42 -4.10
N THR A 248 -11.91 14.18 -4.12
CA THR A 248 -12.27 15.08 -3.02
C THR A 248 -13.43 14.53 -2.21
N TYR A 249 -13.43 14.85 -0.94
CA TYR A 249 -14.49 14.50 0.01
C TYR A 249 -14.61 15.61 1.05
N GLU A 250 -15.75 15.67 1.75
CA GLU A 250 -15.91 16.54 2.90
C GLU A 250 -15.24 15.89 4.13
N PRO A 251 -14.20 16.50 4.71
CA PRO A 251 -13.36 15.87 5.73
C PRO A 251 -14.03 15.71 7.10
N GLY A 252 -15.10 16.47 7.34
CA GLY A 252 -15.74 16.51 8.64
C GLY A 252 -14.83 17.02 9.74
N SER A 253 -14.98 16.48 10.95
CA SER A 253 -14.35 17.02 12.15
C SER A 253 -12.83 16.93 12.21
N THR A 254 -12.16 16.20 11.32
CA THR A 254 -10.69 16.27 11.18
C THR A 254 -10.24 17.66 10.73
N PHE A 255 -11.09 18.36 9.98
CA PHE A 255 -10.83 19.73 9.51
C PHE A 255 -10.80 20.78 10.65
N LYS A 256 -11.43 20.48 11.80
CA LYS A 256 -11.49 21.40 12.95
C LYS A 256 -10.12 21.79 13.50
N SER A 257 -9.12 20.93 13.31
CA SER A 257 -7.75 21.22 13.76
C SER A 257 -7.17 22.50 13.13
N TYR A 258 -7.52 22.77 11.89
CA TYR A 258 -7.01 23.95 11.16
C TYR A 258 -7.75 25.22 11.56
N GLY A 259 -9.07 25.16 11.81
CA GLY A 259 -9.83 26.25 12.39
C GLY A 259 -9.43 26.56 13.81
N LEU A 260 -9.12 25.54 14.61
CA LEU A 260 -8.54 25.70 15.95
C LEU A 260 -7.19 26.41 15.90
N ALA A 261 -6.29 25.98 15.01
CA ALA A 261 -4.99 26.60 14.83
C ALA A 261 -5.11 28.09 14.45
N ALA A 262 -6.03 28.42 13.55
CA ALA A 262 -6.34 29.79 13.20
C ALA A 262 -6.83 30.60 14.39
N ALA A 263 -7.76 30.05 15.17
CA ALA A 263 -8.29 30.72 16.38
C ALA A 263 -7.21 30.92 17.46
N ILE A 264 -6.32 29.97 17.66
CA ILE A 264 -5.17 30.11 18.58
C ILE A 264 -4.24 31.21 18.08
N GLN A 265 -3.89 31.23 16.82
CA GLN A 265 -2.97 32.21 16.22
C GLN A 265 -3.55 33.62 16.27
N GLU A 266 -4.85 33.79 16.15
CA GLU A 266 -5.57 35.07 16.28
C GLU A 266 -5.90 35.45 17.73
N GLY A 267 -5.54 34.62 18.72
CA GLY A 267 -5.84 34.87 20.14
C GLY A 267 -7.32 34.72 20.50
N ALA A 268 -8.10 34.06 19.66
CA ALA A 268 -9.54 33.84 19.86
C ALA A 268 -9.86 32.58 20.68
N PHE A 269 -8.93 31.64 20.79
CA PHE A 269 -9.07 30.42 21.58
C PHE A 269 -8.42 30.56 22.95
N ASP A 270 -9.23 30.39 23.98
CA ASP A 270 -8.79 30.27 25.36
C ASP A 270 -9.31 28.94 25.91
N PRO A 271 -8.44 27.99 26.31
CA PRO A 271 -8.86 26.64 26.72
C PRO A 271 -9.87 26.64 27.88
N ASP A 272 -9.80 27.61 28.78
CA ASP A 272 -10.61 27.68 30.00
C ASP A 272 -11.87 28.53 29.81
N LYS A 273 -11.91 29.39 28.80
CA LYS A 273 -13.05 30.24 28.52
C LYS A 273 -14.27 29.40 28.07
N LYS A 274 -15.41 29.69 28.67
CA LYS A 274 -16.65 28.97 28.36
C LYS A 274 -17.34 29.54 27.13
N TYR A 275 -18.03 28.67 26.41
CA TYR A 275 -18.95 28.98 25.32
C TYR A 275 -20.21 28.13 25.49
N LYS A 276 -21.32 28.58 24.89
CA LYS A 276 -22.58 27.86 24.90
C LYS A 276 -22.62 26.82 23.79
N SER A 277 -22.65 25.53 24.14
CA SER A 277 -22.82 24.42 23.21
C SER A 277 -24.28 24.13 22.91
N GLY A 278 -24.58 23.28 21.92
CA GLY A 278 -25.92 22.80 21.61
C GLY A 278 -26.28 22.93 20.14
N HIS A 279 -26.90 24.04 19.75
CA HIS A 279 -27.27 24.28 18.36
C HIS A 279 -27.30 25.79 18.04
N ARG A 280 -27.25 26.06 16.72
CA ARG A 280 -27.46 27.41 16.15
C ARG A 280 -28.37 27.31 14.94
N ASP A 281 -29.29 28.26 14.81
CA ASP A 281 -30.15 28.37 13.65
C ASP A 281 -29.55 29.40 12.68
N ILE A 282 -29.23 28.97 11.44
CA ILE A 282 -28.56 29.78 10.43
C ILE A 282 -29.28 29.60 9.10
N MET A 283 -29.79 30.70 8.55
CA MET A 283 -30.52 30.70 7.28
C MET A 283 -31.65 29.65 7.23
N GLY A 284 -32.39 29.49 8.34
CA GLY A 284 -33.48 28.52 8.45
C GLY A 284 -33.05 27.06 8.69
N SER A 285 -31.77 26.79 8.76
CA SER A 285 -31.22 25.46 9.05
C SER A 285 -30.69 25.38 10.47
N ARG A 286 -31.04 24.33 11.19
CA ARG A 286 -30.53 24.07 12.54
C ARG A 286 -29.27 23.23 12.45
N ILE A 287 -28.17 23.82 12.90
CA ILE A 287 -26.86 23.12 13.03
C ILE A 287 -26.64 22.80 14.50
N SER A 288 -26.48 21.53 14.81
CA SER A 288 -26.33 21.04 16.19
C SER A 288 -24.98 20.39 16.42
N ASP A 289 -24.56 20.32 17.67
CA ASP A 289 -23.58 19.38 18.12
C ASP A 289 -24.07 17.93 17.90
N TRP A 290 -23.16 16.97 17.80
CA TRP A 290 -23.52 15.59 17.43
C TRP A 290 -24.51 14.91 18.41
N ASN A 291 -24.52 15.33 19.70
CA ASN A 291 -25.48 14.87 20.69
C ASN A 291 -26.83 15.61 20.61
N ARG A 292 -26.99 16.56 19.67
CA ARG A 292 -28.19 17.40 19.37
C ARG A 292 -28.57 18.41 20.43
N VAL A 293 -28.23 18.19 21.69
CA VAL A 293 -28.62 19.05 22.83
C VAL A 293 -27.47 19.88 23.40
N GLY A 294 -26.22 19.49 23.10
CA GLY A 294 -25.01 20.10 23.65
C GLY A 294 -24.71 19.66 25.09
N TRP A 295 -23.85 20.41 25.74
CA TRP A 295 -23.35 20.17 27.10
C TRP A 295 -23.52 21.43 27.99
N GLY A 296 -24.37 22.35 27.58
CA GLY A 296 -24.50 23.64 28.25
C GLY A 296 -23.32 24.57 28.00
N GLU A 297 -22.94 25.35 29.01
CA GLU A 297 -21.73 26.18 28.97
C GLU A 297 -20.52 25.39 29.44
N ILE A 298 -19.61 25.12 28.52
CA ILE A 298 -18.40 24.34 28.76
C ILE A 298 -17.14 25.07 28.29
N PRO A 299 -15.96 24.76 28.85
CA PRO A 299 -14.71 25.33 28.37
C PRO A 299 -14.43 24.99 26.90
N MET A 300 -13.79 25.89 26.15
CA MET A 300 -13.45 25.68 24.72
C MET A 300 -12.61 24.45 24.51
N SER A 301 -11.64 24.15 25.40
CA SER A 301 -10.83 22.92 25.31
C SER A 301 -11.69 21.66 25.42
N LEU A 302 -12.66 21.63 26.32
CA LEU A 302 -13.58 20.51 26.44
C LEU A 302 -14.50 20.39 25.21
N GLY A 303 -14.94 21.53 24.65
CA GLY A 303 -15.69 21.56 23.40
C GLY A 303 -14.91 20.95 22.24
N PHE A 304 -13.61 21.23 22.11
CA PHE A 304 -12.78 20.61 21.10
C PHE A 304 -12.60 19.10 21.33
N THR A 305 -12.37 18.70 22.59
CA THR A 305 -12.31 17.29 23.00
C THR A 305 -13.59 16.53 22.62
N TYR A 306 -14.74 17.14 22.81
CA TYR A 306 -16.05 16.59 22.42
C TYR A 306 -16.37 16.73 20.93
N SER A 307 -15.47 17.31 20.15
CA SER A 307 -15.70 17.60 18.74
C SER A 307 -16.96 18.43 18.46
N SER A 308 -17.18 19.47 19.29
CA SER A 308 -18.33 20.35 19.17
C SER A 308 -18.31 21.16 17.87
N ASN A 309 -19.42 21.13 17.11
CA ASN A 309 -19.64 21.93 15.92
C ASN A 309 -19.88 23.40 16.31
N THR A 310 -20.65 23.61 17.39
CA THR A 310 -20.97 24.97 17.87
C THR A 310 -19.75 25.70 18.39
N LEU A 311 -18.75 25.01 18.94
CA LEU A 311 -17.45 25.60 19.25
C LEU A 311 -16.79 26.19 17.99
N MET A 312 -16.74 25.43 16.91
CA MET A 312 -16.05 25.88 15.70
C MET A 312 -16.74 27.08 15.05
N MET A 313 -18.07 27.08 15.06
CA MET A 313 -18.85 28.26 14.64
C MET A 313 -18.58 29.47 15.53
N HIS A 314 -18.48 29.26 16.85
CA HIS A 314 -18.14 30.31 17.81
C HIS A 314 -16.74 30.87 17.57
N LEU A 315 -15.73 30.02 17.37
CA LEU A 315 -14.37 30.44 17.04
C LEU A 315 -14.30 31.22 15.72
N GLN A 316 -15.08 30.80 14.72
CA GLN A 316 -15.19 31.54 13.46
C GLN A 316 -15.82 32.93 13.65
N ASP A 317 -16.83 33.07 14.53
CA ASP A 317 -17.38 34.40 14.87
C ASP A 317 -16.32 35.30 15.51
N LEU A 318 -15.50 34.75 16.41
CA LEU A 318 -14.46 35.51 17.09
C LEU A 318 -13.32 35.94 16.16
N VAL A 319 -12.91 35.07 15.23
CA VAL A 319 -11.87 35.34 14.23
C VAL A 319 -12.40 36.24 13.11
N GLY A 320 -13.64 36.05 12.72
CA GLY A 320 -14.27 36.66 11.54
C GLY A 320 -14.19 35.74 10.31
N ALA A 321 -15.27 35.70 9.52
CA ALA A 321 -15.43 34.76 8.42
C ALA A 321 -14.33 34.91 7.35
N ASP A 322 -14.03 36.13 6.91
CA ASP A 322 -13.03 36.37 5.85
C ASP A 322 -11.61 36.03 6.30
N LYS A 323 -11.28 36.34 7.54
CA LYS A 323 -9.98 35.91 8.12
C LYS A 323 -9.90 34.40 8.22
N MET A 324 -10.94 33.71 8.67
CA MET A 324 -10.97 32.25 8.77
C MET A 324 -10.77 31.59 7.40
N LYS A 325 -11.40 32.11 6.35
CA LYS A 325 -11.16 31.65 4.98
C LYS A 325 -9.70 31.82 4.57
N SER A 326 -9.10 32.98 4.85
CA SER A 326 -7.69 33.23 4.56
C SER A 326 -6.77 32.22 5.28
N TRP A 327 -7.11 31.80 6.50
CA TRP A 327 -6.37 30.78 7.22
C TRP A 327 -6.47 29.42 6.54
N TYR A 328 -7.66 29.00 6.09
CA TYR A 328 -7.80 27.75 5.33
C TYR A 328 -7.00 27.79 4.04
N GLU A 329 -6.98 28.91 3.33
CA GLU A 329 -6.16 29.09 2.13
C GLU A 329 -4.64 29.05 2.44
N ARG A 330 -4.20 29.58 3.60
CA ARG A 330 -2.80 29.46 4.07
C ARG A 330 -2.40 28.04 4.39
N PHE A 331 -3.32 27.22 4.89
CA PHE A 331 -3.13 25.79 5.09
C PHE A 331 -3.14 24.98 3.77
N GLY A 332 -3.32 25.65 2.63
CA GLY A 332 -3.25 25.03 1.31
C GLY A 332 -4.56 24.47 0.77
N PHE A 333 -5.69 24.67 1.48
CA PHE A 333 -7.00 24.23 0.98
C PHE A 333 -7.49 25.09 -0.17
N GLY A 334 -8.29 24.49 -1.06
CA GLY A 334 -8.79 25.15 -2.28
C GLY A 334 -7.80 25.23 -3.42
N LYS A 335 -6.61 24.65 -3.30
CA LYS A 335 -5.59 24.56 -4.36
C LYS A 335 -4.83 23.25 -4.29
N SER A 336 -4.38 22.78 -5.46
CA SER A 336 -3.58 21.56 -5.56
C SER A 336 -2.25 21.71 -4.81
N THR A 337 -1.72 20.60 -4.29
CA THR A 337 -0.39 20.56 -3.67
C THR A 337 0.73 20.58 -4.71
N LYS A 338 0.37 20.55 -6.00
CA LYS A 338 1.29 20.39 -7.14
C LYS A 338 2.09 19.09 -7.01
N GLY A 339 1.37 18.01 -6.71
CA GLY A 339 1.90 16.65 -6.73
C GLY A 339 2.22 16.20 -8.16
N MET A 340 2.70 14.98 -8.30
CA MET A 340 3.10 14.43 -9.60
C MET A 340 1.95 13.82 -10.40
N PHE A 341 0.75 13.69 -9.81
CA PHE A 341 -0.41 13.12 -10.50
C PHE A 341 -1.10 14.16 -11.39
N ASP A 342 -1.26 13.84 -12.66
CA ASP A 342 -2.10 14.62 -13.57
C ASP A 342 -3.54 14.66 -13.06
N GLY A 343 -4.17 15.83 -13.14
CA GLY A 343 -5.54 16.00 -12.67
C GLY A 343 -5.69 15.96 -11.14
N GLU A 344 -4.64 16.35 -10.40
CA GLU A 344 -4.77 16.55 -8.95
C GLU A 344 -5.90 17.53 -8.65
N ALA A 345 -6.84 17.09 -7.81
CA ALA A 345 -8.01 17.87 -7.48
C ALA A 345 -7.67 18.99 -6.47
N PRO A 346 -8.08 20.24 -6.75
CA PRO A 346 -7.80 21.37 -5.84
C PRO A 346 -8.71 21.40 -4.61
N GLY A 347 -9.82 20.67 -4.61
CA GLY A 347 -10.86 20.83 -3.63
C GLY A 347 -11.53 22.21 -3.70
N GLN A 348 -12.40 22.50 -2.74
CA GLN A 348 -13.12 23.75 -2.69
C GLN A 348 -13.44 24.15 -1.25
N ILE A 349 -13.23 25.42 -0.91
CA ILE A 349 -13.69 25.99 0.35
C ILE A 349 -15.10 26.51 0.13
N GLY A 350 -16.10 25.94 0.80
CA GLY A 350 -17.51 26.34 0.71
C GLY A 350 -17.74 27.67 1.41
N TRP A 351 -17.99 28.75 0.63
CA TRP A 351 -18.05 30.11 1.16
C TRP A 351 -19.13 30.99 0.51
N SER A 352 -20.08 30.41 -0.23
CA SER A 352 -21.05 31.15 -1.03
C SER A 352 -22.14 31.88 -0.18
N ASN A 353 -22.39 31.40 1.02
CA ASN A 353 -23.36 31.99 1.95
C ASN A 353 -22.96 31.68 3.40
N GLU A 354 -23.66 32.29 4.37
CA GLU A 354 -23.37 32.11 5.79
C GLU A 354 -23.50 30.67 6.25
N LEU A 355 -24.46 29.89 5.74
CA LEU A 355 -24.60 28.48 6.07
C LEU A 355 -23.37 27.69 5.69
N GLN A 356 -22.87 27.85 4.45
CA GLN A 356 -21.65 27.21 3.99
C GLN A 356 -20.41 27.66 4.78
N GLN A 357 -20.30 28.94 5.11
CA GLN A 357 -19.22 29.46 5.95
C GLN A 357 -19.19 28.76 7.30
N LYS A 358 -20.35 28.61 7.94
CA LYS A 358 -20.48 27.96 9.25
C LYS A 358 -20.21 26.45 9.18
N THR A 359 -20.77 25.76 8.19
CA THR A 359 -20.54 24.31 8.03
C THR A 359 -19.11 23.98 7.63
N SER A 360 -18.44 24.86 6.89
CA SER A 360 -17.02 24.73 6.58
C SER A 360 -16.13 24.74 7.82
N SER A 361 -16.53 25.42 8.91
CA SER A 361 -15.76 25.44 10.15
C SER A 361 -15.57 24.07 10.79
N PHE A 362 -16.43 23.09 10.46
CA PHE A 362 -16.31 21.72 10.92
C PHE A 362 -16.23 20.68 9.77
N GLY A 363 -15.77 21.14 8.58
CA GLY A 363 -15.40 20.26 7.47
C GLY A 363 -16.56 19.75 6.62
N GLN A 364 -17.72 20.41 6.65
CA GLN A 364 -18.79 20.19 5.67
C GLN A 364 -18.88 21.40 4.72
N SER A 365 -19.44 21.23 3.53
CA SER A 365 -19.42 22.22 2.44
C SER A 365 -18.03 22.58 1.90
N THR A 366 -16.97 22.11 2.52
CA THR A 366 -15.58 22.20 2.04
C THR A 366 -15.10 20.82 1.62
N THR A 367 -14.51 20.72 0.45
CA THR A 367 -13.96 19.47 -0.08
C THR A 367 -12.44 19.52 -0.15
N VAL A 368 -11.80 18.42 0.20
CA VAL A 368 -10.34 18.28 0.27
C VAL A 368 -9.90 16.93 -0.30
N THR A 369 -8.61 16.80 -0.60
CA THR A 369 -7.96 15.52 -0.85
C THR A 369 -7.19 15.05 0.39
N PRO A 370 -6.91 13.75 0.54
CA PRO A 370 -6.07 13.27 1.65
C PRO A 370 -4.69 13.92 1.67
N VAL A 371 -4.08 14.18 0.50
CA VAL A 371 -2.76 14.81 0.43
C VAL A 371 -2.77 16.26 0.96
N GLN A 372 -3.84 17.02 0.71
CA GLN A 372 -4.00 18.36 1.29
C GLN A 372 -4.09 18.29 2.82
N MET A 373 -4.83 17.32 3.35
CA MET A 373 -4.98 17.12 4.79
C MET A 373 -3.64 16.77 5.45
N LEU A 374 -2.84 15.89 4.85
CA LEU A 374 -1.51 15.52 5.34
C LEU A 374 -0.54 16.69 5.31
N GLN A 375 -0.56 17.47 4.21
CA GLN A 375 0.28 18.67 4.10
C GLN A 375 -0.03 19.67 5.22
N ALA A 376 -1.31 19.97 5.43
CA ALA A 376 -1.75 20.89 6.47
C ALA A 376 -1.41 20.37 7.88
N GLN A 377 -1.65 19.07 8.14
CA GLN A 377 -1.38 18.43 9.44
C GLN A 377 0.09 18.48 9.81
N SER A 378 1.00 18.35 8.85
CA SER A 378 2.45 18.36 9.11
C SER A 378 2.95 19.66 9.75
N ALA A 379 2.21 20.77 9.62
CA ALA A 379 2.57 22.04 10.24
C ALA A 379 2.62 21.94 11.76
N PHE A 380 1.78 21.11 12.38
CA PHE A 380 1.73 20.96 13.84
C PHE A 380 3.02 20.34 14.40
N PHE A 381 3.72 19.53 13.64
CA PHE A 381 4.90 18.76 14.06
C PHE A 381 6.23 19.30 13.52
N ASN A 382 6.20 20.45 12.83
CA ASN A 382 7.37 21.05 12.18
C ASN A 382 7.45 22.56 12.45
N ASP A 383 7.25 22.97 13.71
CA ASP A 383 7.35 24.38 14.13
C ASP A 383 6.47 25.32 13.31
N GLY A 384 5.31 24.86 12.85
CA GLY A 384 4.37 25.58 12.02
C GLY A 384 4.62 25.51 10.51
N ASN A 385 5.67 24.81 10.07
CA ASN A 385 5.97 24.62 8.66
C ASN A 385 5.22 23.42 8.07
N MET A 386 4.44 23.63 7.02
CA MET A 386 3.84 22.54 6.25
C MET A 386 4.89 21.87 5.38
N LEU A 387 4.89 20.54 5.38
CA LEU A 387 5.72 19.73 4.48
C LEU A 387 4.89 19.28 3.29
N LYS A 388 5.39 19.48 2.09
CA LYS A 388 4.78 18.93 0.88
C LYS A 388 4.92 17.41 0.90
N PRO A 389 3.82 16.64 0.85
CA PRO A 389 3.91 15.19 0.74
C PRO A 389 4.52 14.77 -0.60
N TRP A 390 5.36 13.74 -0.60
CA TRP A 390 6.05 13.25 -1.78
C TRP A 390 6.33 11.74 -1.68
N PHE A 391 6.45 11.06 -2.85
CA PHE A 391 6.56 9.60 -2.90
C PHE A 391 7.64 9.07 -3.86
N VAL A 392 8.30 9.93 -4.62
CA VAL A 392 9.41 9.54 -5.51
C VAL A 392 10.72 10.02 -4.95
N ASN A 393 11.62 9.07 -4.63
CA ASN A 393 12.95 9.38 -4.09
C ASN A 393 13.91 9.78 -5.21
N SER A 394 13.99 8.97 -6.28
CA SER A 394 14.85 9.30 -7.42
C SER A 394 14.41 8.62 -8.71
N VAL A 395 14.87 9.19 -9.82
CA VAL A 395 14.87 8.56 -11.14
C VAL A 395 16.30 8.58 -11.64
N GLU A 396 16.85 7.41 -11.91
CA GLU A 396 18.27 7.29 -12.27
C GLU A 396 18.54 6.26 -13.36
N ASN A 397 19.55 6.54 -14.17
CA ASN A 397 20.05 5.54 -15.12
C ASN A 397 20.89 4.48 -14.40
N PRO A 398 20.52 3.19 -14.49
CA PRO A 398 21.21 2.14 -13.75
C PRO A 398 22.65 1.89 -14.20
N VAL A 399 23.01 2.29 -15.44
CA VAL A 399 24.34 2.09 -16.02
C VAL A 399 25.24 3.29 -15.77
N SER A 400 24.79 4.49 -16.19
CA SER A 400 25.61 5.71 -16.07
C SER A 400 25.54 6.35 -14.68
N LYS A 401 24.63 5.91 -13.82
CA LYS A 401 24.33 6.50 -12.51
C LYS A 401 23.90 7.96 -12.57
N ARG A 402 23.54 8.44 -13.77
CA ARG A 402 22.98 9.79 -13.95
C ARG A 402 21.61 9.85 -13.29
N GLN A 403 21.44 10.81 -12.42
CA GLN A 403 20.19 11.08 -11.72
C GLN A 403 19.41 12.16 -12.48
N PHE A 404 18.19 11.83 -12.93
CA PHE A 404 17.29 12.75 -13.63
C PHE A 404 16.34 13.49 -12.71
N TYR A 405 15.99 12.86 -11.59
CA TYR A 405 15.16 13.41 -10.55
C TYR A 405 15.65 12.95 -9.18
N LYS A 406 15.60 13.85 -8.21
CA LYS A 406 15.85 13.58 -6.81
C LYS A 406 14.79 14.23 -5.95
N GLY A 407 14.03 13.41 -5.22
CA GLY A 407 13.08 13.85 -4.22
C GLY A 407 13.81 14.46 -3.01
N GLN A 408 13.18 15.44 -2.41
CA GLN A 408 13.69 16.07 -1.21
C GLN A 408 12.56 16.69 -0.39
N LYS A 409 12.78 16.84 0.89
CA LYS A 409 11.90 17.56 1.79
C LYS A 409 11.69 19.00 1.27
N GLN A 410 10.43 19.40 1.15
CA GLN A 410 10.04 20.74 0.72
C GLN A 410 9.05 21.34 1.74
N ILE A 411 9.28 22.58 2.11
CA ILE A 411 8.33 23.36 2.89
C ILE A 411 7.31 23.97 1.95
N ALA A 412 6.03 23.63 2.15
CA ALA A 412 4.91 24.13 1.33
C ALA A 412 4.38 25.48 1.81
N GLY A 413 4.74 25.91 3.01
CA GLY A 413 4.33 27.14 3.64
C GLY A 413 4.48 27.08 5.15
N LYS A 414 4.33 28.24 5.80
CA LYS A 414 4.35 28.35 7.26
C LYS A 414 3.09 29.10 7.71
N PRO A 415 1.94 28.41 7.86
CA PRO A 415 0.69 29.06 8.22
C PRO A 415 0.67 29.57 9.66
N ILE A 416 1.34 28.91 10.60
CA ILE A 416 1.29 29.18 12.03
C ILE A 416 2.68 29.24 12.65
N THR A 417 2.76 29.77 13.88
CA THR A 417 3.97 29.78 14.70
C THR A 417 4.17 28.43 15.40
N LYS A 418 5.38 28.19 15.91
CA LYS A 418 5.70 27.04 16.76
C LYS A 418 4.80 26.98 18.00
N ASP A 419 4.61 28.11 18.69
CA ASP A 419 3.76 28.19 19.89
C ASP A 419 2.32 27.77 19.60
N THR A 420 1.77 28.20 18.45
CA THR A 420 0.44 27.77 18.01
C THR A 420 0.42 26.28 17.72
N ALA A 421 1.42 25.74 17.03
CA ALA A 421 1.51 24.30 16.74
C ALA A 421 1.50 23.47 18.05
N GLU A 422 2.33 23.81 19.03
CA GLU A 422 2.39 23.12 20.33
C GLU A 422 1.05 23.19 21.09
N LYS A 423 0.33 24.31 20.99
CA LYS A 423 -1.01 24.44 21.58
C LYS A 423 -2.05 23.56 20.88
N VAL A 424 -1.96 23.40 19.56
CA VAL A 424 -2.81 22.47 18.81
C VAL A 424 -2.53 21.02 19.19
N GLU A 425 -1.25 20.61 19.25
CA GLU A 425 -0.86 19.26 19.69
C GLU A 425 -1.43 18.93 21.07
N LYS A 426 -1.39 19.87 22.01
CA LYS A 426 -2.00 19.70 23.32
C LYS A 426 -3.50 19.42 23.26
N GLN A 427 -4.24 20.05 22.34
CA GLN A 427 -5.66 19.77 22.16
C GLN A 427 -5.91 18.41 21.47
N LEU A 428 -5.06 18.03 20.51
CA LEU A 428 -5.13 16.71 19.83
C LEU A 428 -4.86 15.58 20.83
N ASP A 429 -3.93 15.76 21.77
CA ASP A 429 -3.70 14.83 22.86
C ASP A 429 -4.95 14.65 23.74
N LEU A 430 -5.61 15.74 24.13
CA LEU A 430 -6.83 15.67 24.93
C LEU A 430 -7.97 14.94 24.22
N VAL A 431 -8.07 15.07 22.89
CA VAL A 431 -9.07 14.33 22.08
C VAL A 431 -8.95 12.83 22.29
N VAL A 432 -7.75 12.28 22.33
CA VAL A 432 -7.52 10.83 22.45
C VAL A 432 -7.35 10.41 23.92
N ASN A 433 -6.59 11.15 24.71
CA ASN A 433 -6.07 10.68 26.01
C ASN A 433 -6.80 11.25 27.24
N SER A 434 -7.65 12.24 27.07
CA SER A 434 -8.49 12.75 28.17
C SER A 434 -9.43 11.67 28.71
N LYS A 435 -9.69 11.70 30.02
CA LYS A 435 -10.72 10.86 30.66
C LYS A 435 -12.13 11.08 30.07
N LYS A 436 -12.35 12.22 29.43
CA LYS A 436 -13.60 12.59 28.75
C LYS A 436 -13.58 12.33 27.25
N SER A 437 -12.56 11.61 26.75
CA SER A 437 -12.39 11.32 25.34
C SER A 437 -13.51 10.44 24.78
N HIS A 438 -13.97 10.79 23.58
CA HIS A 438 -14.81 9.91 22.72
C HIS A 438 -13.99 9.18 21.66
N ALA A 439 -12.64 9.35 21.65
CA ALA A 439 -11.73 8.73 20.72
C ALA A 439 -10.79 7.70 21.40
N ALA A 440 -11.18 7.18 22.57
CA ALA A 440 -10.39 6.23 23.33
C ALA A 440 -10.11 4.91 22.59
N ASN A 441 -10.97 4.56 21.62
CA ASN A 441 -10.80 3.41 20.75
C ASN A 441 -9.61 3.52 19.79
N TYR A 442 -8.97 4.69 19.69
CA TYR A 442 -7.73 4.90 18.91
C TYR A 442 -6.46 4.81 19.77
N ARG A 443 -6.58 4.62 21.09
CA ARG A 443 -5.41 4.40 21.96
C ARG A 443 -4.71 3.10 21.63
N ILE A 444 -3.40 3.11 21.73
CA ILE A 444 -2.54 1.95 21.54
C ILE A 444 -1.71 1.77 22.82
N ASP A 445 -1.75 0.55 23.39
CA ASP A 445 -1.02 0.25 24.61
C ASP A 445 0.49 0.42 24.42
N GLY A 446 1.09 1.24 25.27
CA GLY A 446 2.52 1.53 25.24
C GLY A 446 2.95 2.63 24.25
N TYR A 447 2.02 3.20 23.47
CA TYR A 447 2.34 4.32 22.57
C TYR A 447 1.40 5.50 22.82
N GLU A 448 1.98 6.69 22.87
CA GLU A 448 1.20 7.91 23.02
C GLU A 448 0.74 8.42 21.66
N VAL A 449 -0.50 8.09 21.32
CA VAL A 449 -1.19 8.55 20.10
C VAL A 449 -1.94 9.83 20.39
N GLU A 450 -1.85 10.79 19.51
CA GLU A 450 -2.74 11.96 19.48
C GLU A 450 -3.39 12.09 18.11
N GLY A 451 -4.48 12.84 18.00
CA GLY A 451 -5.18 13.00 16.74
C GLY A 451 -6.59 13.51 16.84
N LYS A 452 -7.30 13.45 15.72
CA LYS A 452 -8.68 13.93 15.58
C LYS A 452 -9.52 12.95 14.78
N THR A 453 -10.70 12.63 15.31
CA THR A 453 -11.73 11.89 14.60
C THR A 453 -12.49 12.79 13.62
N GLY A 454 -12.96 12.21 12.54
CA GLY A 454 -13.84 12.83 11.57
C GLY A 454 -15.10 12.01 11.34
N THR A 455 -16.22 12.72 11.23
CA THR A 455 -17.49 12.16 10.77
C THR A 455 -18.16 13.24 9.93
N ALA A 456 -18.50 12.92 8.70
CA ALA A 456 -19.20 13.81 7.78
C ALA A 456 -20.29 13.05 7.04
N GLN A 457 -21.39 13.71 6.69
CA GLN A 457 -22.34 13.15 5.76
C GLN A 457 -21.74 13.16 4.35
N VAL A 458 -21.99 12.10 3.59
CA VAL A 458 -21.49 11.99 2.21
C VAL A 458 -22.44 12.73 1.28
N ALA A 459 -21.90 13.64 0.47
CA ALA A 459 -22.67 14.38 -0.51
C ALA A 459 -23.27 13.44 -1.57
N ALA A 460 -24.51 13.68 -1.96
CA ALA A 460 -25.17 12.90 -3.00
C ALA A 460 -24.54 13.21 -4.38
N PRO A 461 -24.33 12.18 -5.25
CA PRO A 461 -23.67 12.36 -6.54
C PRO A 461 -24.34 13.38 -7.46
N ASN A 462 -25.65 13.59 -7.31
CA ASN A 462 -26.45 14.44 -8.18
C ASN A 462 -26.63 15.89 -7.65
N GLY A 463 -25.86 16.30 -6.65
CA GLY A 463 -25.87 17.66 -6.12
C GLY A 463 -27.11 18.04 -5.27
N GLY A 464 -27.95 17.08 -4.90
CA GLY A 464 -29.19 17.26 -4.15
C GLY A 464 -29.08 17.03 -2.64
N GLY A 465 -28.01 17.51 -1.97
CA GLY A 465 -27.83 17.32 -0.52
C GLY A 465 -26.94 16.12 -0.20
N TYR A 466 -27.30 15.34 0.81
CA TYR A 466 -26.51 14.20 1.29
C TYR A 466 -27.16 12.85 0.97
N VAL A 467 -26.33 11.81 0.86
CA VAL A 467 -26.78 10.43 0.68
C VAL A 467 -27.75 10.07 1.80
N LYS A 468 -28.87 9.42 1.44
CA LYS A 468 -29.84 8.87 2.38
C LYS A 468 -29.60 7.38 2.55
N GLY A 469 -29.78 6.86 3.75
CA GLY A 469 -29.60 5.44 4.03
C GLY A 469 -29.20 5.19 5.49
N PRO A 470 -28.96 3.94 5.85
CA PRO A 470 -28.64 3.59 7.24
C PRO A 470 -27.29 4.11 7.69
N ASN A 471 -26.31 4.24 6.79
CA ASN A 471 -24.98 4.78 7.10
C ASN A 471 -24.49 5.75 6.00
N PRO A 472 -25.00 7.00 5.97
CA PRO A 472 -24.62 7.98 4.95
C PRO A 472 -23.31 8.72 5.28
N TYR A 473 -22.42 8.12 6.06
CA TYR A 473 -21.27 8.82 6.64
C TYR A 473 -19.95 8.43 5.99
N PHE A 474 -19.06 9.43 5.96
CA PHE A 474 -17.63 9.27 5.89
C PHE A 474 -17.07 9.37 7.30
N VAL A 475 -16.33 8.35 7.73
CA VAL A 475 -15.65 8.30 9.03
C VAL A 475 -14.16 8.26 8.83
N SER A 476 -13.41 9.00 9.63
CA SER A 476 -11.95 9.11 9.46
C SER A 476 -11.23 9.35 10.79
N PHE A 477 -9.94 9.14 10.77
CA PHE A 477 -9.04 9.52 11.86
C PHE A 477 -7.68 9.98 11.28
N MET A 478 -7.24 11.14 11.72
CA MET A 478 -5.92 11.69 11.48
C MET A 478 -5.16 11.62 12.80
N GLY A 479 -4.19 10.71 12.88
CA GLY A 479 -3.43 10.51 14.10
C GLY A 479 -1.93 10.46 13.86
N ASP A 480 -1.18 10.79 14.88
CA ASP A 480 0.27 10.76 14.90
C ASP A 480 0.80 10.14 16.19
N ALA A 481 2.03 9.68 16.16
CA ALA A 481 2.73 9.11 17.30
C ALA A 481 4.26 9.09 17.07
N PRO A 482 5.07 9.03 18.13
CA PRO A 482 4.71 9.32 19.53
C PRO A 482 4.47 10.81 19.76
N LYS A 483 3.61 11.16 20.68
CA LYS A 483 3.15 12.51 21.00
C LYS A 483 4.24 13.60 21.07
N LYS A 484 5.33 13.36 21.78
CA LYS A 484 6.37 14.38 21.99
C LYS A 484 7.26 14.65 20.78
N ASN A 485 7.36 13.75 19.85
CA ASN A 485 8.17 13.85 18.64
C ASN A 485 7.63 12.89 17.59
N PRO A 486 6.50 13.23 16.98
CA PRO A 486 5.85 12.35 16.02
C PRO A 486 6.82 11.87 14.93
N LYS A 487 6.85 10.55 14.72
CA LYS A 487 7.61 9.92 13.66
C LYS A 487 6.76 9.77 12.40
N VAL A 488 5.50 9.42 12.59
CA VAL A 488 4.56 9.18 11.49
C VAL A 488 3.21 9.82 11.76
N ILE A 489 2.56 10.21 10.69
CA ILE A 489 1.16 10.58 10.62
C ILE A 489 0.46 9.46 9.86
N VAL A 490 -0.63 8.95 10.42
CA VAL A 490 -1.51 7.97 9.75
C VAL A 490 -2.87 8.62 9.55
N TYR A 491 -3.32 8.66 8.31
CA TYR A 491 -4.65 9.13 7.96
C TYR A 491 -5.44 8.02 7.28
N ALA A 492 -6.57 7.65 7.86
CA ALA A 492 -7.47 6.65 7.31
C ALA A 492 -8.90 7.21 7.22
N GLY A 493 -9.61 6.82 6.18
CA GLY A 493 -10.98 7.24 5.93
C GLY A 493 -11.79 6.15 5.23
N MET A 494 -13.06 6.03 5.61
CA MET A 494 -14.01 5.04 5.10
C MET A 494 -15.37 5.69 4.85
N SER A 495 -15.95 5.45 3.68
CA SER A 495 -17.29 5.97 3.34
C SER A 495 -18.30 4.86 3.12
N LEU A 496 -19.53 5.11 3.54
CA LEU A 496 -20.72 4.33 3.22
C LEU A 496 -20.51 2.82 3.50
N ALA A 497 -20.19 2.46 4.74
CA ALA A 497 -20.14 1.07 5.19
C ALA A 497 -21.51 0.39 4.97
N GLN A 498 -21.50 -0.77 4.30
CA GLN A 498 -22.72 -1.49 3.92
C GLN A 498 -23.01 -2.68 4.85
N LYS A 499 -22.07 -2.99 5.73
CA LYS A 499 -22.15 -4.08 6.69
C LYS A 499 -21.65 -3.58 8.04
N ASN A 500 -22.25 -4.05 9.14
CA ASN A 500 -21.91 -3.64 10.50
C ASN A 500 -21.89 -2.10 10.66
N ASP A 501 -22.87 -1.42 10.07
CA ASP A 501 -22.94 0.03 9.93
C ASP A 501 -22.93 0.77 11.27
N GLN A 502 -23.61 0.27 12.30
CA GLN A 502 -23.57 0.82 13.65
C GLN A 502 -22.15 0.79 14.23
N GLU A 503 -21.48 -0.36 14.14
CA GLU A 503 -20.10 -0.49 14.61
C GLU A 503 -19.13 0.40 13.80
N ALA A 504 -19.34 0.48 12.47
CA ALA A 504 -18.55 1.36 11.60
C ALA A 504 -18.68 2.84 12.00
N TYR A 505 -19.87 3.27 12.40
CA TYR A 505 -20.09 4.63 12.91
C TYR A 505 -19.41 4.85 14.27
N GLU A 506 -19.56 3.90 15.21
CA GLU A 506 -19.03 4.02 16.58
C GLU A 506 -17.50 3.89 16.65
N LEU A 507 -16.93 2.90 15.96
CA LEU A 507 -15.50 2.63 15.99
C LEU A 507 -14.71 3.34 14.89
N GLY A 508 -15.40 3.90 13.88
CA GLY A 508 -14.77 4.57 12.76
C GLY A 508 -13.76 3.67 12.06
N VAL A 509 -12.56 4.18 11.87
CA VAL A 509 -11.46 3.48 11.20
C VAL A 509 -10.43 2.90 12.20
N SER A 510 -10.78 2.79 13.48
CA SER A 510 -9.85 2.34 14.53
C SER A 510 -9.26 0.96 14.28
N LYS A 511 -10.04 0.06 13.66
CA LYS A 511 -9.58 -1.30 13.28
C LYS A 511 -8.56 -1.33 12.14
N ALA A 512 -8.44 -0.25 11.39
CA ALA A 512 -7.33 -0.05 10.44
C ALA A 512 -6.21 0.78 11.06
N PHE A 513 -6.55 1.92 11.68
CA PHE A 513 -5.56 2.84 12.23
C PHE A 513 -4.63 2.17 13.26
N LYS A 514 -5.20 1.46 14.24
CA LYS A 514 -4.41 0.87 15.34
C LYS A 514 -3.36 -0.12 14.85
N PRO A 515 -3.68 -1.16 14.06
CA PRO A 515 -2.66 -2.09 13.58
C PRO A 515 -1.64 -1.41 12.64
N ILE A 516 -2.05 -0.46 11.81
CA ILE A 516 -1.12 0.28 10.95
C ILE A 516 -0.13 1.07 11.82
N MET A 517 -0.62 1.88 12.75
CA MET A 517 0.22 2.71 13.61
C MET A 517 1.12 1.86 14.51
N GLU A 518 0.57 0.88 15.20
CA GLU A 518 1.30 0.03 16.14
C GLU A 518 2.40 -0.77 15.44
N ASN A 519 2.10 -1.43 14.32
CA ASN A 519 3.08 -2.22 13.57
C ASN A 519 4.15 -1.32 12.95
N THR A 520 3.77 -0.13 12.48
CA THR A 520 4.72 0.85 11.95
C THR A 520 5.69 1.32 13.03
N LEU A 521 5.21 1.68 14.22
CA LEU A 521 6.05 2.12 15.33
C LEU A 521 6.99 1.01 15.81
N LYS A 522 6.51 -0.23 15.91
CA LYS A 522 7.34 -1.40 16.23
C LYS A 522 8.42 -1.62 15.17
N TYR A 523 8.05 -1.58 13.91
CA TYR A 523 8.98 -1.73 12.81
C TYR A 523 10.05 -0.63 12.77
N LEU A 524 9.68 0.62 13.08
CA LEU A 524 10.59 1.76 13.20
C LEU A 524 11.41 1.75 14.50
N ASN A 525 11.27 0.73 15.35
CA ASN A 525 11.93 0.62 16.66
C ASN A 525 11.65 1.80 17.58
N VAL A 526 10.47 2.40 17.48
CA VAL A 526 10.01 3.41 18.45
C VAL A 526 9.68 2.69 19.75
N GLY A 527 10.41 3.00 20.82
CA GLY A 527 10.23 2.39 22.14
C GLY A 527 8.81 2.60 22.70
N LYS A 528 8.29 1.61 23.40
CA LYS A 528 7.07 1.77 24.22
C LYS A 528 7.40 2.68 25.38
N SER A 529 6.88 3.90 25.32
CA SER A 529 6.99 5.03 26.24
C SER A 529 8.01 4.97 27.40
N LYS A 530 8.87 5.84 27.46
CA LYS A 530 9.05 6.98 28.35
C LYS A 530 10.22 7.88 28.01
N ASP A 531 11.19 7.57 27.26
CA ASP A 531 12.31 8.48 26.99
C ASP A 531 13.23 7.98 25.84
N ASP A 532 12.70 7.63 24.66
CA ASP A 532 13.60 7.35 23.55
C ASP A 532 13.40 8.32 22.38
N THR A 533 14.27 9.34 22.35
CA THR A 533 14.43 10.30 21.25
C THR A 533 15.42 9.78 20.20
N SER A 534 15.49 8.47 19.95
CA SER A 534 16.41 7.95 18.95
C SER A 534 15.97 8.37 17.54
N ASN A 535 16.75 9.28 16.96
CA ASN A 535 16.75 9.46 15.51
C ASN A 535 17.18 8.13 14.90
N ALA A 536 16.27 7.45 14.19
CA ALA A 536 16.62 6.25 13.46
C ALA A 536 17.58 6.63 12.32
N GLU A 537 18.88 6.54 12.58
CA GLU A 537 19.87 6.62 11.51
C GLU A 537 19.81 5.33 10.71
N TYR A 538 19.65 5.45 9.39
CA TYR A 538 19.67 4.30 8.49
C TYR A 538 21.05 3.61 8.50
N SER A 539 21.04 2.29 8.59
CA SER A 539 22.24 1.46 8.46
C SER A 539 22.48 1.08 7.01
N LYS A 540 23.74 1.14 6.57
CA LYS A 540 24.13 0.71 5.23
C LYS A 540 24.47 -0.77 5.24
N VAL A 541 23.79 -1.56 4.39
CA VAL A 541 24.00 -3.01 4.27
C VAL A 541 25.40 -3.29 3.70
N PRO A 542 26.25 -4.08 4.40
CA PRO A 542 27.55 -4.45 3.90
C PRO A 542 27.47 -5.51 2.77
N ASP A 543 28.49 -5.59 1.96
CA ASP A 543 28.68 -6.70 1.01
C ASP A 543 29.31 -7.87 1.75
N VAL A 544 28.57 -8.96 1.87
CA VAL A 544 29.03 -10.18 2.55
C VAL A 544 28.98 -11.43 1.68
N GLU A 545 28.61 -11.29 0.40
CA GLU A 545 28.64 -12.41 -0.53
C GLU A 545 30.08 -12.93 -0.72
N GLY A 546 30.26 -14.24 -0.71
CA GLY A 546 31.58 -14.90 -0.79
C GLY A 546 32.40 -14.86 0.50
N GLN A 547 31.91 -14.24 1.58
CA GLN A 547 32.61 -14.21 2.86
C GLN A 547 32.33 -15.47 3.69
N ASP A 548 33.25 -15.77 4.61
CA ASP A 548 33.03 -16.76 5.67
C ASP A 548 31.78 -16.36 6.50
N LYS A 549 31.01 -17.37 6.87
CA LYS A 549 29.74 -17.22 7.56
C LYS A 549 29.85 -16.37 8.85
N GLN A 550 30.87 -16.66 9.69
CA GLN A 550 31.02 -15.92 10.94
C GLN A 550 31.43 -14.48 10.69
N LYS A 551 32.36 -14.26 9.76
CA LYS A 551 32.77 -12.91 9.36
C LYS A 551 31.61 -12.08 8.79
N ALA A 552 30.74 -12.71 7.99
CA ALA A 552 29.56 -12.07 7.44
C ALA A 552 28.57 -11.66 8.54
N ILE A 553 28.33 -12.55 9.52
CA ILE A 553 27.49 -12.26 10.70
C ILE A 553 28.05 -11.06 11.45
N ASP A 554 29.34 -11.04 11.73
CA ASP A 554 30.00 -9.94 12.46
C ASP A 554 29.91 -8.61 11.70
N ASN A 555 30.13 -8.65 10.37
CA ASN A 555 30.04 -7.47 9.51
C ASN A 555 28.64 -6.87 9.44
N VAL A 556 27.59 -7.71 9.37
CA VAL A 556 26.20 -7.29 9.36
C VAL A 556 25.83 -6.72 10.73
N SER A 557 26.17 -7.43 11.81
CA SER A 557 25.90 -7.01 13.19
C SER A 557 26.59 -5.68 13.54
N ALA A 558 27.81 -5.46 13.05
CA ALA A 558 28.56 -4.20 13.25
C ALA A 558 27.86 -2.97 12.62
N LYS A 559 26.89 -3.18 11.74
CA LYS A 559 26.05 -2.14 11.15
C LYS A 559 24.69 -1.99 11.84
N SER A 560 24.55 -2.52 13.05
CA SER A 560 23.28 -2.57 13.78
C SER A 560 22.16 -3.24 12.98
N LEU A 561 22.49 -4.26 12.20
CA LEU A 561 21.54 -5.08 11.44
C LEU A 561 21.46 -6.48 12.04
N GLU A 562 20.37 -7.20 11.81
CA GLU A 562 20.14 -8.55 12.31
C GLU A 562 20.47 -9.60 11.22
N PRO A 563 21.61 -10.29 11.30
CA PRO A 563 21.94 -11.35 10.36
C PRO A 563 21.17 -12.64 10.68
N VAL A 564 20.51 -13.21 9.66
CA VAL A 564 19.85 -14.52 9.77
C VAL A 564 20.42 -15.45 8.72
N THR A 565 21.12 -16.49 9.16
CA THR A 565 21.72 -17.47 8.26
C THR A 565 20.73 -18.57 7.87
N ILE A 566 20.71 -18.89 6.58
CA ILE A 566 19.88 -19.94 5.98
C ILE A 566 20.81 -20.96 5.35
N GLY A 567 20.78 -22.18 5.89
CA GLY A 567 21.60 -23.27 5.42
C GLY A 567 22.76 -23.63 6.35
N SER A 568 23.37 -24.79 6.07
CA SER A 568 24.40 -25.42 6.90
C SER A 568 25.85 -25.12 6.47
N GLY A 569 26.02 -24.37 5.38
CA GLY A 569 27.31 -24.05 4.81
C GLY A 569 28.15 -23.08 5.62
N THR A 570 29.40 -22.89 5.19
CA THR A 570 30.40 -22.05 5.85
C THR A 570 30.67 -20.73 5.14
N GLN A 571 30.24 -20.60 3.89
CA GLN A 571 30.38 -19.38 3.10
C GLN A 571 29.02 -18.81 2.68
N ILE A 572 28.93 -17.49 2.55
CA ILE A 572 27.71 -16.81 2.10
C ILE A 572 27.65 -16.81 0.58
N LYS A 573 26.59 -17.43 0.06
CA LYS A 573 26.31 -17.51 -1.38
C LYS A 573 25.51 -16.31 -1.88
N ALA A 574 24.59 -15.81 -1.08
CA ALA A 574 23.74 -14.66 -1.44
C ALA A 574 23.19 -13.98 -0.18
N GLN A 575 22.79 -12.72 -0.32
CA GLN A 575 22.13 -11.94 0.73
C GLN A 575 20.81 -11.36 0.24
N SER A 576 19.80 -11.23 1.14
CA SER A 576 18.46 -10.79 0.79
C SER A 576 18.37 -9.32 0.43
N ILE A 577 19.24 -8.49 0.98
CA ILE A 577 19.28 -7.05 0.74
C ILE A 577 20.60 -6.70 0.09
N LYS A 578 20.54 -6.03 -1.05
CA LYS A 578 21.72 -5.64 -1.83
C LYS A 578 22.68 -4.78 -1.01
N ALA A 579 23.97 -5.06 -1.14
CA ALA A 579 25.02 -4.25 -0.55
C ALA A 579 24.92 -2.78 -0.93
N GLY A 580 25.14 -1.90 0.04
CA GLY A 580 25.04 -0.45 -0.13
C GLY A 580 23.63 0.15 0.11
N ASN A 581 22.58 -0.65 0.15
CA ASN A 581 21.25 -0.18 0.49
C ASN A 581 21.20 0.35 1.93
N LYS A 582 20.40 1.36 2.14
CA LYS A 582 20.12 1.94 3.46
C LYS A 582 18.83 1.36 3.99
N VAL A 583 18.87 0.75 5.16
CA VAL A 583 17.75 0.14 5.85
C VAL A 583 17.71 0.62 7.30
N LEU A 584 16.58 0.42 7.95
CA LEU A 584 16.44 0.76 9.36
C LEU A 584 17.38 -0.11 10.24
N PRO A 585 17.91 0.42 11.34
CA PRO A 585 18.59 -0.40 12.33
C PRO A 585 17.74 -1.60 12.74
N HIS A 586 18.37 -2.71 13.04
CA HIS A 586 17.75 -4.00 13.37
C HIS A 586 16.92 -4.66 12.26
N SER A 587 16.99 -4.14 11.01
CA SER A 587 16.43 -4.84 9.86
C SER A 587 17.15 -6.18 9.67
N LYS A 588 16.35 -7.23 9.35
CA LYS A 588 16.89 -8.56 9.08
C LYS A 588 17.59 -8.61 7.72
N VAL A 589 18.77 -9.15 7.70
CA VAL A 589 19.51 -9.48 6.47
C VAL A 589 19.66 -10.99 6.42
N LEU A 590 18.91 -11.61 5.50
CA LEU A 590 18.98 -13.06 5.30
C LEU A 590 20.24 -13.39 4.51
N LEU A 591 21.02 -14.36 5.01
CA LEU A 591 22.30 -14.79 4.46
C LEU A 591 22.19 -16.25 4.07
N LEU A 592 22.12 -16.53 2.76
CA LEU A 592 22.09 -17.88 2.23
C LEU A 592 23.50 -18.44 2.17
N THR A 593 23.72 -19.60 2.78
CA THR A 593 25.01 -20.29 2.76
C THR A 593 25.13 -21.28 1.59
N ASP A 594 26.33 -21.76 1.34
CA ASP A 594 26.68 -22.72 0.28
C ASP A 594 26.33 -24.19 0.59
N GLY A 595 25.82 -24.49 1.81
CA GLY A 595 25.46 -25.83 2.24
C GLY A 595 23.99 -26.18 2.00
N ASP A 596 23.53 -27.25 2.67
CA ASP A 596 22.11 -27.65 2.65
C ASP A 596 21.23 -26.56 3.23
N LEU A 597 20.07 -26.33 2.60
CA LEU A 597 19.08 -25.40 3.12
C LEU A 597 18.48 -25.90 4.45
N THR A 598 18.38 -25.02 5.41
CA THR A 598 17.77 -25.32 6.71
C THR A 598 16.71 -24.28 7.07
N MET A 599 15.64 -24.72 7.68
CA MET A 599 14.53 -23.85 8.11
C MET A 599 15.00 -22.88 9.19
N PRO A 600 14.91 -21.55 8.99
CA PRO A 600 15.16 -20.58 10.05
C PRO A 600 14.02 -20.54 11.06
N ASP A 601 14.28 -19.90 12.20
CA ASP A 601 13.21 -19.51 13.12
C ASP A 601 12.59 -18.20 12.61
N MET A 602 11.37 -18.29 12.12
CA MET A 602 10.65 -17.13 11.57
C MET A 602 9.79 -16.41 12.61
N SER A 603 9.80 -16.83 13.88
CA SER A 603 9.00 -16.18 14.92
C SER A 603 9.24 -14.69 14.99
N GLY A 604 8.18 -13.89 14.94
CA GLY A 604 8.26 -12.43 14.96
C GLY A 604 8.72 -11.77 13.65
N TRP A 605 8.92 -12.54 12.57
CA TRP A 605 9.25 -11.97 11.27
C TRP A 605 8.05 -11.20 10.69
N THR A 606 8.37 -10.19 9.90
CA THR A 606 7.37 -9.52 9.07
C THR A 606 7.04 -10.38 7.85
N LYS A 607 5.92 -10.11 7.21
CA LYS A 607 5.55 -10.77 5.96
C LYS A 607 6.60 -10.55 4.87
N GLU A 608 7.22 -9.38 4.87
CA GLU A 608 8.28 -9.02 3.94
C GLU A 608 9.55 -9.86 4.16
N ASP A 609 9.92 -10.14 5.41
CA ASP A 609 11.04 -11.03 5.72
C ASP A 609 10.79 -12.45 5.20
N VAL A 610 9.54 -12.94 5.29
CA VAL A 610 9.15 -14.26 4.77
C VAL A 610 9.17 -14.27 3.24
N ILE A 611 8.71 -13.21 2.58
CA ILE A 611 8.82 -13.07 1.12
C ILE A 611 10.29 -13.01 0.68
N ALA A 612 11.14 -12.31 1.43
CA ALA A 612 12.59 -12.28 1.16
C ALA A 612 13.23 -13.68 1.27
N PHE A 613 12.78 -14.49 2.24
CA PHE A 613 13.18 -15.89 2.35
C PHE A 613 12.74 -16.72 1.13
N GLU A 614 11.47 -16.60 0.71
CA GLU A 614 10.96 -17.27 -0.49
C GLU A 614 11.78 -16.91 -1.74
N ASN A 615 12.04 -15.62 -1.93
CA ASN A 615 12.83 -15.13 -3.07
C ASN A 615 14.27 -15.61 -3.04
N LEU A 616 14.89 -15.68 -1.87
CA LEU A 616 16.29 -16.09 -1.70
C LEU A 616 16.49 -17.61 -1.87
N THR A 617 15.49 -18.41 -1.46
CA THR A 617 15.57 -19.88 -1.43
C THR A 617 14.80 -20.58 -2.56
N ASN A 618 13.90 -19.88 -3.26
CA ASN A 618 12.93 -20.42 -4.21
C ASN A 618 11.96 -21.46 -3.60
N ILE A 619 11.81 -21.50 -2.28
CA ILE A 619 10.86 -22.38 -1.57
C ILE A 619 9.56 -21.64 -1.38
N LYS A 620 8.45 -22.24 -1.82
CA LYS A 620 7.11 -21.64 -1.75
C LYS A 620 6.60 -21.57 -0.33
N VAL A 621 6.13 -20.38 0.06
CA VAL A 621 5.54 -20.12 1.38
C VAL A 621 4.08 -19.69 1.23
N ASN A 622 3.18 -20.37 1.90
CA ASN A 622 1.77 -19.98 2.01
C ASN A 622 1.62 -19.06 3.23
N LEU A 623 1.12 -17.86 3.01
CA LEU A 623 0.96 -16.84 4.03
C LEU A 623 -0.49 -16.77 4.49
N LYS A 624 -0.75 -16.85 5.80
CA LYS A 624 -2.08 -16.71 6.41
C LYS A 624 -2.05 -15.70 7.55
N GLY A 625 -3.07 -14.86 7.65
CA GLY A 625 -3.21 -13.87 8.71
C GLY A 625 -2.42 -12.59 8.46
N SER A 626 -2.31 -11.76 9.50
CA SER A 626 -1.70 -10.43 9.47
C SER A 626 -0.87 -10.15 10.74
N GLY A 627 0.08 -9.22 10.63
CA GLY A 627 0.99 -8.87 11.72
C GLY A 627 2.36 -9.51 11.60
N PHE A 628 2.78 -10.24 12.63
CA PHE A 628 4.08 -10.91 12.70
C PHE A 628 3.90 -12.44 12.74
N VAL A 629 4.90 -13.17 12.25
CA VAL A 629 4.87 -14.63 12.26
C VAL A 629 4.68 -15.17 13.67
N SER A 630 3.61 -15.91 13.87
CA SER A 630 3.26 -16.59 15.12
C SER A 630 3.46 -18.11 15.06
N HIS A 631 3.38 -18.68 13.84
CA HIS A 631 3.55 -20.11 13.62
C HIS A 631 4.14 -20.41 12.24
N GLN A 632 4.97 -21.46 12.16
CA GLN A 632 5.52 -22.01 10.93
C GLN A 632 5.37 -23.54 10.90
N SER A 633 4.98 -24.10 9.75
CA SER A 633 4.68 -25.53 9.62
C SER A 633 5.90 -26.46 9.67
N ILE A 634 7.08 -25.94 9.35
CA ILE A 634 8.34 -26.68 9.40
C ILE A 634 9.19 -26.12 10.52
N SER A 635 9.67 -26.98 11.41
CA SER A 635 10.45 -26.58 12.58
C SER A 635 11.83 -26.05 12.21
N LYS A 636 12.32 -25.08 13.01
CA LYS A 636 13.69 -24.56 12.92
C LYS A 636 14.73 -25.68 12.86
N GLY A 637 15.70 -25.51 11.96
CA GLY A 637 16.83 -26.45 11.79
C GLY A 637 16.53 -27.66 10.90
N GLN A 638 15.29 -27.90 10.51
CA GLN A 638 14.98 -28.98 9.58
C GLN A 638 15.55 -28.68 8.18
N LYS A 639 16.07 -29.72 7.52
CA LYS A 639 16.57 -29.62 6.15
C LYS A 639 15.41 -29.35 5.20
N LEU A 640 15.62 -28.41 4.30
CA LEU A 640 14.65 -27.99 3.29
C LEU A 640 15.11 -28.42 1.89
N THR A 641 14.12 -28.68 1.04
CA THR A 641 14.30 -28.93 -0.39
C THR A 641 13.39 -28.01 -1.20
N GLU A 642 13.68 -27.80 -2.46
CA GLU A 642 12.83 -26.98 -3.36
C GLU A 642 11.40 -27.51 -3.55
N LYS A 643 11.11 -28.73 -3.08
CA LYS A 643 9.78 -29.35 -3.15
C LYS A 643 8.93 -29.08 -1.91
N ASP A 644 9.54 -28.58 -0.84
CA ASP A 644 8.82 -28.30 0.39
C ASP A 644 7.87 -27.10 0.22
N LYS A 645 6.75 -27.20 0.92
CA LYS A 645 5.78 -26.12 1.05
C LYS A 645 5.73 -25.72 2.51
N ILE A 646 5.91 -24.46 2.78
CA ILE A 646 5.91 -23.93 4.13
C ILE A 646 4.61 -23.15 4.32
N ASP A 647 3.85 -23.47 5.36
CA ASP A 647 2.74 -22.64 5.81
C ASP A 647 3.22 -21.75 6.95
N VAL A 648 2.94 -20.46 6.85
CA VAL A 648 3.29 -19.46 7.88
C VAL A 648 2.03 -18.68 8.26
N GLU A 649 1.77 -18.63 9.56
CA GLU A 649 0.66 -17.90 10.14
C GLU A 649 1.15 -16.65 10.86
N PHE A 650 0.45 -15.54 10.64
CA PHE A 650 0.73 -14.25 11.23
C PHE A 650 -0.34 -13.90 12.25
N SER A 651 0.06 -13.25 13.34
CA SER A 651 -0.85 -12.71 14.36
C SER A 651 -0.42 -11.29 14.74
N SER A 652 -1.40 -10.44 15.03
CA SER A 652 -1.18 -9.11 15.60
C SER A 652 -1.00 -9.14 17.12
N GLU A 653 -1.27 -10.28 17.78
CA GLU A 653 -1.03 -10.45 19.21
C GLU A 653 0.45 -10.76 19.47
N ASN A 654 1.01 -10.13 20.50
CA ASN A 654 2.39 -10.38 20.91
C ASN A 654 2.58 -11.85 21.31
N VAL A 655 3.44 -12.55 20.61
CA VAL A 655 4.03 -13.78 21.14
C VAL A 655 5.05 -13.37 22.18
N ASP A 656 4.62 -13.17 23.41
CA ASP A 656 5.54 -13.08 24.54
C ASP A 656 6.30 -14.41 24.61
N SER A 657 7.61 -14.32 24.41
CA SER A 657 8.57 -15.40 24.63
C SER A 657 8.61 -15.76 26.11
N ASN A 658 7.61 -16.48 26.60
CA ASN A 658 7.68 -17.23 27.85
C ASN A 658 6.47 -18.15 28.00
N SER A 659 6.55 -19.33 27.39
CA SER A 659 5.93 -20.53 27.97
C SER A 659 6.70 -21.76 27.51
N THR A 660 7.82 -22.01 28.18
CA THR A 660 8.25 -23.37 28.48
C THR A 660 7.34 -23.85 29.59
N ASN A 661 6.54 -24.84 29.32
CA ASN A 661 6.45 -26.12 30.03
C ASN A 661 5.08 -26.77 29.97
N ASN A 662 5.20 -27.98 29.53
CA ASN A 662 4.60 -29.19 29.98
C ASN A 662 3.33 -29.71 29.30
N SER A 663 3.71 -30.66 28.43
CA SER A 663 2.99 -31.92 28.23
C SER A 663 2.41 -32.51 29.52
N ASP A 664 1.23 -33.03 29.48
CA ASP A 664 1.00 -34.48 29.58
C ASP A 664 -0.50 -34.81 29.53
N SER A 665 -0.78 -35.62 28.58
CA SER A 665 -1.50 -36.88 28.60
C SER A 665 -2.90 -36.99 29.22
N ASN A 666 -3.66 -37.65 28.39
CA ASN A 666 -4.65 -38.70 28.66
C ASN A 666 -6.14 -38.34 28.56
N SER A 667 -6.67 -38.77 27.44
CA SER A 667 -7.45 -40.01 27.24
C SER A 667 -8.90 -39.98 27.72
N ASP A 668 -9.74 -40.27 26.73
CA ASP A 668 -10.97 -41.08 26.80
C ASP A 668 -12.13 -40.62 27.70
N ASP A 669 -13.27 -40.34 27.15
CA ASP A 669 -14.24 -41.37 26.83
C ASP A 669 -15.58 -40.80 26.31
N LYS A 670 -16.14 -41.56 25.44
CA LYS A 670 -17.48 -41.58 24.89
C LYS A 670 -18.63 -41.34 25.89
N LYS A 671 -19.69 -40.67 25.48
CA LYS A 671 -20.96 -41.34 25.12
C LYS A 671 -22.12 -40.39 24.86
N LYS A 672 -22.76 -40.66 23.76
CA LYS A 672 -24.17 -40.54 23.38
C LYS A 672 -25.21 -40.34 24.46
N SER A 673 -26.21 -39.53 24.24
CA SER A 673 -27.61 -39.97 23.90
C SER A 673 -28.53 -38.75 23.96
N ASP A 674 -29.17 -38.46 22.87
CA ASP A 674 -30.59 -38.64 22.54
C ASP A 674 -31.64 -38.03 23.48
N SER A 675 -32.38 -37.13 22.86
CA SER A 675 -33.84 -37.14 22.68
C SER A 675 -34.73 -36.18 23.48
N LYS A 676 -35.48 -35.50 22.65
CA LYS A 676 -36.94 -35.24 22.68
C LYS A 676 -37.53 -34.11 23.52
N THR A 677 -38.07 -33.21 22.74
CA THR A 677 -39.47 -32.68 22.77
C THR A 677 -40.13 -32.39 24.13
N ASP A 678 -40.62 -31.20 24.35
CA ASP A 678 -41.99 -30.81 24.00
C ASP A 678 -42.30 -29.35 24.41
N LYS A 679 -43.10 -28.76 23.59
CA LYS A 679 -44.07 -27.69 23.72
C LYS A 679 -44.52 -27.28 25.12
N ASP A 680 -44.72 -26.04 25.40
CA ASP A 680 -45.99 -25.28 25.29
C ASP A 680 -45.95 -23.98 26.11
N LYS A 681 -46.45 -22.94 25.43
CA LYS A 681 -47.38 -21.87 25.83
C LYS A 681 -47.20 -21.00 27.08
N SER A 682 -47.34 -19.76 26.72
CA SER A 682 -48.09 -18.66 27.37
C SER A 682 -47.56 -18.10 28.70
N ASP A 683 -47.16 -16.89 28.75
CA ASP A 683 -47.95 -15.65 28.87
C ASP A 683 -47.11 -14.43 28.45
#